data_0212b8f71dc819b1220e7940654d761d
#
_entry.id   0212b8f71dc819b1220e7940654d761d
#
_cell.length_a   1.000
_cell.length_b   1.000
_cell.length_c   1.000
_cell.angle_alpha   90.00
_cell.angle_beta   90.00
_cell.angle_gamma   90.00
#
_symmetry.space_group_name_H-M   'P 1'
#
loop_
_entity.id
_entity.type
_entity.pdbx_description
1 polymer ?
#
loop_
_entity_poly.entity_id
_entity_poly.type
_entity_poly.pdbx_seq_one_letter_code
_entity_poly.pdbx_strand_id
1 'polypeptide(L)'
;MKRIAGFFLLISLLVPIALADEGMWTFDNPPLRQWKEMYNFEPSQEWLDNIRLASPKVSGASGAFVSPNGLVATNHHVAAGYIARLSTKERDLMKTGFYAKTQAEELKIPDAEVSILASYLDVTKRVLDAAASGASDADIAAKRRAEIAVIEKDCNATSGLSCQVISFYSGGEYWLYRFKRYTDVRLVMAPEEQTAFFGGDYDNFTFPRHDLDFTFLRAYENDKPANTPNYLKWSTTGSKDGEFILVSGYPGSTARLLTVAQLAYQRDVGNPLQKKVWELRRKALEEYAKLGAEQARQAQQGMRSFANSLKRLDGQQSGLLNPRNFSRKEAEEKDLRDRLKAKPELEREYAPAWENIAYAYKKLPAMAERLSFSNLAASRIATIAQQIVTYHLEMAKPEAQRLPEYREGRIAATRNSILSPVTIYKEMDEATLRSWLEEARKALGANDPFVKASVGDAEPAEVVGRAFRETKLEDVNVRKALLDGPADAVLNSTEPMITLAKRTEPVIRELRAWNEANILNVETANGTKIAQARFAVYGKTMPPDANSQLRILYGKVLGYDEDTTLVPYKTTFFGLYDRALSFNERHPFDLPKRVMDARTKLDLATPLNFVYTADTIGGNSGSPVINRNGEIVGLNFDSNLQKLSNRYWYIDEAEGSRAVGVHSAGIIESLRKIYDADELVKELTGK
;
A
#
# COMPACT_ATOMS: atom_id res chain seq x y z
N MET A 1 -74.38 -0.10 -24.33
CA MET A 1 -73.11 0.56 -24.26
C MET A 1 -72.63 0.42 -22.82
N LYS A 2 -71.74 -0.59 -22.53
CA LYS A 2 -71.13 -0.82 -21.19
C LYS A 2 -69.70 -0.37 -21.30
N ARG A 3 -69.33 0.64 -20.51
CA ARG A 3 -67.97 1.11 -20.38
C ARG A 3 -67.23 0.16 -19.42
N ILE A 4 -66.19 -0.55 -19.89
CA ILE A 4 -65.29 -1.32 -19.12
C ILE A 4 -64.13 -0.36 -18.72
N ALA A 5 -64.02 0.00 -17.43
CA ALA A 5 -62.91 0.74 -16.88
C ALA A 5 -61.78 -0.27 -16.57
N GLY A 6 -60.72 -0.22 -17.37
CA GLY A 6 -59.53 -1.00 -17.10
C GLY A 6 -58.72 -0.38 -15.96
N PHE A 7 -58.56 -1.10 -14.87
CA PHE A 7 -57.68 -0.76 -13.73
C PHE A 7 -56.27 -1.22 -14.10
N PHE A 8 -55.39 -0.29 -14.48
CA PHE A 8 -53.96 -0.58 -14.61
C PHE A 8 -53.34 -0.64 -13.23
N LEU A 9 -53.06 -1.85 -12.74
CA LEU A 9 -52.28 -2.09 -11.53
C LEU A 9 -50.80 -1.81 -11.87
N LEU A 10 -50.26 -0.67 -11.44
CA LEU A 10 -48.85 -0.38 -11.50
C LEU A 10 -48.14 -1.26 -10.46
N ILE A 11 -47.67 -2.43 -10.89
CA ILE A 11 -46.73 -3.23 -10.10
C ILE A 11 -45.38 -2.49 -10.16
N SER A 12 -45.08 -1.69 -9.16
CA SER A 12 -43.70 -1.23 -8.89
C SER A 12 -42.86 -2.46 -8.60
N LEU A 13 -42.13 -2.93 -9.59
CA LEU A 13 -41.03 -3.85 -9.41
C LEU A 13 -40.02 -3.14 -8.48
N LEU A 14 -40.09 -3.45 -7.18
CA LEU A 14 -38.98 -3.28 -6.26
C LEU A 14 -37.89 -4.19 -6.80
N VAL A 15 -37.04 -3.67 -7.69
CA VAL A 15 -35.74 -4.29 -7.97
C VAL A 15 -35.02 -4.30 -6.65
N PRO A 16 -34.70 -5.46 -6.05
CA PRO A 16 -33.84 -5.47 -4.87
C PRO A 16 -32.56 -4.77 -5.29
N ILE A 17 -32.21 -3.67 -4.62
CA ILE A 17 -30.88 -3.10 -4.71
C ILE A 17 -29.99 -4.24 -4.23
N ALA A 18 -29.30 -4.90 -5.16
CA ALA A 18 -28.29 -5.87 -4.82
C ALA A 18 -27.25 -5.09 -3.98
N LEU A 19 -27.21 -5.37 -2.69
CA LEU A 19 -26.19 -4.82 -1.82
C LEU A 19 -24.89 -5.46 -2.29
N ALA A 20 -24.03 -4.69 -2.90
CA ALA A 20 -22.73 -5.15 -3.39
C ALA A 20 -21.79 -5.41 -2.20
N ASP A 21 -20.80 -6.28 -2.40
CA ASP A 21 -19.72 -6.56 -1.42
C ASP A 21 -18.75 -5.36 -1.29
N GLU A 22 -19.26 -4.16 -1.49
CA GLU A 22 -18.47 -2.94 -1.50
C GLU A 22 -17.91 -2.60 -0.14
N GLY A 23 -16.63 -2.26 -0.13
CA GLY A 23 -16.04 -1.46 0.93
C GLY A 23 -14.90 -2.11 1.69
N MET A 24 -14.05 -1.21 2.17
CA MET A 24 -12.91 -1.47 3.03
C MET A 24 -13.22 -0.88 4.41
N TRP A 25 -14.02 -1.63 5.18
CA TRP A 25 -14.62 -1.16 6.42
C TRP A 25 -13.62 -1.09 7.57
N THR A 26 -13.79 -0.13 8.45
CA THR A 26 -13.02 -0.06 9.69
C THR A 26 -13.58 -1.00 10.76
N PHE A 27 -12.76 -1.41 11.73
CA PHE A 27 -13.18 -2.31 12.80
C PHE A 27 -14.12 -1.64 13.85
N ASP A 28 -14.19 -0.32 13.88
CA ASP A 28 -15.15 0.45 14.66
C ASP A 28 -16.53 0.54 13.99
N ASN A 29 -16.60 0.38 12.66
CA ASN A 29 -17.84 0.46 11.90
C ASN A 29 -17.92 -0.68 10.85
N PRO A 30 -17.93 -1.97 11.25
CA PRO A 30 -18.09 -3.08 10.30
C PRO A 30 -19.51 -3.14 9.75
N PRO A 31 -19.74 -3.65 8.53
CA PRO A 31 -21.05 -3.67 7.89
C PRO A 31 -21.94 -4.82 8.40
N LEU A 32 -22.20 -4.88 9.71
CA LEU A 32 -22.92 -5.99 10.38
C LEU A 32 -24.29 -6.25 9.79
N ARG A 33 -25.00 -5.18 9.38
CA ARG A 33 -26.32 -5.31 8.78
C ARG A 33 -26.24 -6.04 7.44
N GLN A 34 -25.31 -5.65 6.55
CA GLN A 34 -25.08 -6.30 5.27
C GLN A 34 -24.69 -7.75 5.45
N TRP A 35 -23.78 -8.06 6.38
CA TRP A 35 -23.37 -9.44 6.67
C TRP A 35 -24.55 -10.30 7.14
N LYS A 36 -25.43 -9.75 8.00
CA LYS A 36 -26.63 -10.46 8.43
C LYS A 36 -27.61 -10.68 7.31
N GLU A 37 -27.95 -9.63 6.54
CA GLU A 37 -28.98 -9.67 5.51
C GLU A 37 -28.56 -10.53 4.31
N MET A 38 -27.28 -10.41 3.85
CA MET A 38 -26.82 -11.08 2.63
C MET A 38 -26.24 -12.48 2.91
N TYR A 39 -25.62 -12.67 4.06
CA TYR A 39 -24.82 -13.85 4.34
C TYR A 39 -25.28 -14.61 5.59
N ASN A 40 -26.27 -14.14 6.33
CA ASN A 40 -26.65 -14.69 7.62
C ASN A 40 -25.44 -14.88 8.55
N PHE A 41 -24.62 -13.82 8.69
CA PHE A 41 -23.41 -13.82 9.50
C PHE A 41 -23.43 -12.68 10.52
N GLU A 42 -23.36 -13.03 11.79
CA GLU A 42 -23.37 -12.10 12.94
C GLU A 42 -22.18 -12.46 13.85
N PRO A 43 -20.98 -11.92 13.63
CA PRO A 43 -19.85 -12.20 14.51
C PRO A 43 -20.01 -11.52 15.87
N SER A 44 -19.44 -12.14 16.91
CA SER A 44 -19.29 -11.49 18.21
C SER A 44 -18.19 -10.41 18.17
N GLN A 45 -18.22 -9.49 19.13
CA GLN A 45 -17.15 -8.51 19.28
C GLN A 45 -15.80 -9.19 19.57
N GLU A 46 -15.79 -10.25 20.35
CA GLU A 46 -14.59 -11.05 20.61
C GLU A 46 -14.00 -11.66 19.33
N TRP A 47 -14.84 -12.14 18.42
CA TRP A 47 -14.43 -12.63 17.12
C TRP A 47 -13.76 -11.51 16.29
N LEU A 48 -14.38 -10.33 16.23
CA LEU A 48 -13.83 -9.16 15.52
C LEU A 48 -12.49 -8.72 16.12
N ASP A 49 -12.39 -8.69 17.45
CA ASP A 49 -11.16 -8.31 18.16
C ASP A 49 -10.04 -9.32 17.93
N ASN A 50 -10.35 -10.62 17.91
CA ASN A 50 -9.37 -11.64 17.58
C ASN A 50 -8.83 -11.47 16.15
N ILE A 51 -9.70 -11.23 15.15
CA ILE A 51 -9.28 -10.99 13.77
C ILE A 51 -8.40 -9.74 13.70
N ARG A 52 -8.79 -8.63 14.35
CA ARG A 52 -8.03 -7.39 14.39
C ARG A 52 -6.63 -7.58 14.97
N LEU A 53 -6.53 -8.26 16.12
CA LEU A 53 -5.27 -8.49 16.83
C LEU A 53 -4.38 -9.54 16.13
N ALA A 54 -4.99 -10.44 15.35
CA ALA A 54 -4.27 -11.44 14.56
C ALA A 54 -3.84 -10.94 13.18
N SER A 55 -4.19 -9.70 12.79
CA SER A 55 -3.89 -9.11 11.47
C SER A 55 -2.79 -8.05 11.58
N PRO A 56 -1.50 -8.42 11.59
CA PRO A 56 -0.41 -7.46 11.64
C PRO A 56 -0.16 -6.77 10.30
N LYS A 57 0.44 -5.57 10.38
CA LYS A 57 1.09 -4.90 9.25
C LYS A 57 2.51 -5.43 9.08
N VAL A 58 2.88 -5.77 7.85
CA VAL A 58 4.20 -6.30 7.48
C VAL A 58 4.73 -5.51 6.29
N SER A 59 5.90 -4.88 6.42
CA SER A 59 6.57 -4.15 5.31
C SER A 59 5.66 -3.17 4.52
N GLY A 60 4.68 -2.56 5.20
CA GLY A 60 3.72 -1.66 4.54
C GLY A 60 2.51 -2.35 3.88
N ALA A 61 2.47 -3.68 3.89
CA ALA A 61 1.36 -4.54 3.46
C ALA A 61 0.77 -5.30 4.66
N SER A 62 0.20 -6.48 4.43
CA SER A 62 -0.55 -7.24 5.42
C SER A 62 0.11 -8.56 5.77
N GLY A 63 -0.29 -9.15 6.89
CA GLY A 63 0.05 -10.50 7.32
C GLY A 63 -0.99 -11.06 8.28
N ALA A 64 -0.73 -12.27 8.77
CA ALA A 64 -1.56 -12.93 9.77
C ALA A 64 -0.69 -13.64 10.80
N PHE A 65 -0.94 -13.46 12.10
CA PHE A 65 -0.44 -14.39 13.11
C PHE A 65 -1.18 -15.71 12.98
N VAL A 66 -0.41 -16.80 12.89
CA VAL A 66 -0.92 -18.14 12.58
C VAL A 66 -0.53 -19.18 13.64
N SER A 67 0.13 -18.75 14.70
CA SER A 67 0.44 -19.56 15.88
C SER A 67 0.55 -18.69 17.13
N PRO A 68 0.48 -19.27 18.35
CA PRO A 68 0.69 -18.52 19.59
C PRO A 68 2.15 -18.09 19.81
N ASN A 69 3.08 -18.55 18.96
CA ASN A 69 4.52 -18.35 19.08
C ASN A 69 5.07 -17.34 18.06
N GLY A 70 4.31 -16.28 17.76
CA GLY A 70 4.77 -15.17 16.93
C GLY A 70 4.91 -15.48 15.44
N LEU A 71 4.46 -16.64 14.94
CA LEU A 71 4.56 -17.01 13.54
C LEU A 71 3.59 -16.16 12.69
N VAL A 72 4.12 -15.51 11.64
CA VAL A 72 3.39 -14.61 10.74
C VAL A 72 3.41 -15.18 9.33
N ALA A 73 2.24 -15.37 8.74
CA ALA A 73 2.10 -15.66 7.32
C ALA A 73 1.91 -14.35 6.53
N THR A 74 2.58 -14.23 5.39
CA THR A 74 2.45 -13.12 4.42
C THR A 74 2.81 -13.61 3.03
N ASN A 75 2.83 -12.72 2.02
CA ASN A 75 3.30 -13.12 0.69
C ASN A 75 4.82 -13.05 0.54
N HIS A 76 5.33 -13.81 -0.42
CA HIS A 76 6.75 -13.75 -0.81
C HIS A 76 7.10 -12.36 -1.34
N HIS A 77 6.29 -11.79 -2.23
CA HIS A 77 6.56 -10.46 -2.79
C HIS A 77 6.51 -9.34 -1.72
N VAL A 78 5.74 -9.48 -0.64
CA VAL A 78 5.77 -8.57 0.53
C VAL A 78 7.09 -8.68 1.27
N ALA A 79 7.59 -9.90 1.44
CA ALA A 79 8.86 -10.18 2.12
C ALA A 79 10.08 -10.10 1.18
N ALA A 80 9.90 -9.91 -0.13
CA ALA A 80 10.99 -9.96 -1.12
C ALA A 80 12.15 -9.01 -0.78
N GLY A 81 11.84 -7.79 -0.31
CA GLY A 81 12.85 -6.85 0.18
C GLY A 81 13.61 -7.35 1.41
N TYR A 82 12.97 -8.12 2.28
CA TYR A 82 13.60 -8.74 3.45
C TYR A 82 14.50 -9.90 3.03
N ILE A 83 14.01 -10.77 2.14
CA ILE A 83 14.77 -11.93 1.61
C ILE A 83 16.00 -11.44 0.84
N ALA A 84 15.84 -10.40 0.01
CA ALA A 84 16.95 -9.81 -0.73
C ALA A 84 18.05 -9.22 0.18
N ARG A 85 17.69 -8.64 1.35
CA ARG A 85 18.67 -8.14 2.34
C ARG A 85 19.47 -9.25 2.99
N LEU A 86 18.90 -10.44 3.10
CA LEU A 86 19.56 -11.62 3.65
C LEU A 86 20.36 -12.40 2.60
N SER A 87 20.15 -12.09 1.31
CA SER A 87 20.84 -12.74 0.20
C SER A 87 22.22 -12.12 -0.03
N THR A 88 23.18 -12.98 -0.34
CA THR A 88 24.52 -12.61 -0.80
C THR A 88 24.77 -13.19 -2.20
N LYS A 89 25.90 -12.82 -2.81
CA LYS A 89 26.29 -13.40 -4.11
C LYS A 89 26.49 -14.91 -4.02
N GLU A 90 27.00 -15.39 -2.86
CA GLU A 90 27.29 -16.82 -2.59
C GLU A 90 26.03 -17.57 -2.12
N ARG A 91 25.07 -16.89 -1.52
CA ARG A 91 23.83 -17.44 -1.00
C ARG A 91 22.64 -16.58 -1.39
N ASP A 92 22.14 -16.77 -2.59
CA ASP A 92 20.98 -16.05 -3.12
C ASP A 92 19.67 -16.74 -2.70
N LEU A 93 19.08 -16.25 -1.60
CA LEU A 93 17.84 -16.80 -1.04
C LEU A 93 16.62 -16.55 -1.93
N MET A 94 16.64 -15.52 -2.77
CA MET A 94 15.59 -15.30 -3.77
C MET A 94 15.54 -16.44 -4.77
N LYS A 95 16.72 -16.93 -5.19
CA LYS A 95 16.85 -18.01 -6.16
C LYS A 95 16.68 -19.40 -5.56
N THR A 96 17.15 -19.62 -4.33
CA THR A 96 17.23 -20.96 -3.72
C THR A 96 16.08 -21.28 -2.77
N GLY A 97 15.30 -20.28 -2.39
CA GLY A 97 14.38 -20.37 -1.28
C GLY A 97 15.11 -20.52 0.07
N PHE A 98 14.36 -20.57 1.14
CA PHE A 98 14.87 -20.76 2.50
C PHE A 98 13.85 -21.49 3.37
N TYR A 99 14.32 -22.38 4.23
CA TYR A 99 13.56 -22.97 5.33
C TYR A 99 14.46 -23.19 6.55
N ALA A 100 14.08 -22.62 7.69
CA ALA A 100 14.68 -22.85 9.00
C ALA A 100 14.04 -24.09 9.64
N LYS A 101 14.80 -25.15 9.83
CA LYS A 101 14.30 -26.38 10.47
C LYS A 101 14.13 -26.23 11.99
N THR A 102 14.85 -25.27 12.57
CA THR A 102 14.80 -24.96 14.00
C THR A 102 14.74 -23.43 14.19
N GLN A 103 14.26 -22.97 15.35
CA GLN A 103 14.26 -21.53 15.69
C GLN A 103 15.68 -20.92 15.67
N ALA A 104 16.70 -21.69 15.95
CA ALA A 104 18.10 -21.23 15.91
C ALA A 104 18.59 -20.91 14.48
N GLU A 105 17.99 -21.51 13.48
CA GLU A 105 18.29 -21.27 12.06
C GLU A 105 17.51 -20.09 11.46
N GLU A 106 16.51 -19.54 12.17
CA GLU A 106 15.71 -18.43 11.70
C GLU A 106 16.59 -17.16 11.55
N LEU A 107 16.53 -16.53 10.37
CA LEU A 107 17.43 -15.45 10.01
C LEU A 107 16.85 -14.10 10.44
N LYS A 108 17.51 -13.40 11.35
CA LYS A 108 17.15 -12.04 11.77
C LYS A 108 17.25 -11.08 10.60
N ILE A 109 16.17 -10.34 10.34
CA ILE A 109 16.06 -9.42 9.20
C ILE A 109 16.37 -8.00 9.70
N PRO A 110 17.38 -7.33 9.16
CA PRO A 110 17.67 -5.93 9.50
C PRO A 110 16.49 -5.01 9.17
N ASP A 111 16.15 -4.11 10.10
CA ASP A 111 15.09 -3.10 9.95
C ASP A 111 13.70 -3.66 9.63
N ALA A 112 13.45 -4.94 9.87
CA ALA A 112 12.12 -5.49 9.72
C ALA A 112 11.23 -5.13 10.92
N GLU A 113 9.97 -4.86 10.63
CA GLU A 113 8.96 -4.57 11.63
C GLU A 113 7.66 -5.27 11.31
N VAL A 114 7.03 -5.78 12.36
CA VAL A 114 5.66 -6.26 12.36
C VAL A 114 4.89 -5.47 13.41
N SER A 115 3.73 -4.92 13.07
CA SER A 115 2.93 -4.13 14.01
C SER A 115 1.46 -4.49 13.97
N ILE A 116 0.81 -4.52 15.14
CA ILE A 116 -0.62 -4.80 15.30
C ILE A 116 -1.36 -3.59 15.83
N LEU A 117 -2.58 -3.36 15.36
CA LEU A 117 -3.49 -2.37 15.91
C LEU A 117 -4.05 -2.88 17.25
N ALA A 118 -3.41 -2.47 18.35
CA ALA A 118 -3.78 -2.92 19.70
C ALA A 118 -5.10 -2.30 20.18
N SER A 119 -5.30 -1.00 19.93
CA SER A 119 -6.55 -0.30 20.25
C SER A 119 -6.75 0.96 19.42
N TYR A 120 -7.96 1.48 19.40
CA TYR A 120 -8.33 2.73 18.73
C TYR A 120 -9.31 3.53 19.60
N LEU A 121 -9.31 4.87 19.43
CA LEU A 121 -10.16 5.80 20.16
C LEU A 121 -10.59 6.94 19.25
N ASP A 122 -11.87 7.27 19.24
CA ASP A 122 -12.37 8.44 18.52
C ASP A 122 -11.90 9.73 19.21
N VAL A 123 -11.17 10.56 18.47
CA VAL A 123 -10.69 11.88 18.89
C VAL A 123 -11.19 12.99 17.97
N THR A 124 -12.19 12.69 17.15
CA THR A 124 -12.76 13.58 16.13
C THR A 124 -13.17 14.91 16.73
N LYS A 125 -14.00 14.87 17.78
CA LYS A 125 -14.49 16.09 18.43
C LYS A 125 -13.35 16.96 18.93
N ARG A 126 -12.35 16.37 19.58
CA ARG A 126 -11.20 17.07 20.15
C ARG A 126 -10.41 17.80 19.06
N VAL A 127 -10.14 17.13 17.91
CA VAL A 127 -9.38 17.70 16.79
C VAL A 127 -10.18 18.79 16.05
N LEU A 128 -11.49 18.57 15.85
CA LEU A 128 -12.33 19.57 15.16
C LEU A 128 -12.58 20.80 16.02
N ASP A 129 -12.85 20.65 17.30
CA ASP A 129 -13.06 21.77 18.23
C ASP A 129 -11.83 22.67 18.35
N ALA A 130 -10.64 22.09 18.38
CA ALA A 130 -9.38 22.85 18.41
C ALA A 130 -9.23 23.81 17.22
N ALA A 131 -9.86 23.48 16.09
CA ALA A 131 -9.82 24.27 14.86
C ALA A 131 -11.08 25.10 14.60
N ALA A 132 -12.10 25.03 15.45
CA ALA A 132 -13.40 25.70 15.25
C ALA A 132 -13.29 27.22 15.09
N SER A 133 -12.29 27.85 15.73
CA SER A 133 -11.98 29.29 15.64
C SER A 133 -11.00 29.65 14.52
N GLY A 134 -10.75 28.76 13.55
CA GLY A 134 -9.82 29.01 12.46
C GLY A 134 -10.33 30.07 11.49
N ALA A 135 -9.51 31.09 11.22
CA ALA A 135 -9.86 32.23 10.36
C ALA A 135 -9.65 31.94 8.87
N SER A 136 -8.87 30.93 8.53
CA SER A 136 -8.56 30.51 7.15
C SER A 136 -8.31 29.01 7.08
N ASP A 137 -8.34 28.44 5.87
CA ASP A 137 -8.01 27.03 5.63
C ASP A 137 -6.62 26.66 6.17
N ALA A 138 -5.64 27.55 6.04
CA ALA A 138 -4.30 27.36 6.59
C ALA A 138 -4.28 27.36 8.13
N ASP A 139 -5.05 28.26 8.79
CA ASP A 139 -5.16 28.32 10.24
C ASP A 139 -5.90 27.09 10.80
N ILE A 140 -7.00 26.67 10.17
CA ILE A 140 -7.73 25.44 10.49
C ILE A 140 -6.78 24.23 10.40
N ALA A 141 -6.04 24.08 9.31
CA ALA A 141 -5.11 22.98 9.13
C ALA A 141 -3.97 23.00 10.16
N ALA A 142 -3.44 24.19 10.49
CA ALA A 142 -2.38 24.36 11.49
C ALA A 142 -2.86 23.96 12.90
N LYS A 143 -4.04 24.42 13.32
CA LYS A 143 -4.64 24.08 14.63
C LYS A 143 -4.93 22.59 14.77
N ARG A 144 -5.48 21.95 13.74
CA ARG A 144 -5.65 20.48 13.71
C ARG A 144 -4.33 19.76 13.86
N ARG A 145 -3.30 20.13 13.09
CA ARG A 145 -1.96 19.53 13.20
C ARG A 145 -1.35 19.70 14.59
N ALA A 146 -1.54 20.84 15.22
CA ALA A 146 -1.04 21.09 16.58
C ALA A 146 -1.73 20.18 17.60
N GLU A 147 -3.06 20.07 17.55
CA GLU A 147 -3.82 19.20 18.47
C GLU A 147 -3.48 17.72 18.26
N ILE A 148 -3.38 17.27 17.01
CA ILE A 148 -2.93 15.91 16.67
C ILE A 148 -1.56 15.62 17.30
N ALA A 149 -0.61 16.54 17.20
CA ALA A 149 0.72 16.36 17.78
C ALA A 149 0.67 16.23 19.32
N VAL A 150 -0.21 16.97 19.99
CA VAL A 150 -0.43 16.85 21.45
C VAL A 150 -0.98 15.47 21.79
N ILE A 151 -2.03 15.01 21.08
CA ILE A 151 -2.66 13.71 21.31
C ILE A 151 -1.64 12.57 21.12
N GLU A 152 -0.86 12.61 20.03
CA GLU A 152 0.16 11.60 19.74
C GLU A 152 1.26 11.59 20.80
N LYS A 153 1.75 12.75 21.20
CA LYS A 153 2.78 12.91 22.24
C LYS A 153 2.34 12.36 23.59
N ASP A 154 1.17 12.77 24.07
CA ASP A 154 0.61 12.31 25.36
C ASP A 154 0.44 10.80 25.37
N CYS A 155 -0.05 10.23 24.27
CA CYS A 155 -0.26 8.80 24.15
C CYS A 155 1.08 8.04 24.11
N ASN A 156 2.07 8.48 23.35
CA ASN A 156 3.40 7.85 23.29
C ASN A 156 4.09 7.87 24.67
N ALA A 157 3.95 8.94 25.43
CA ALA A 157 4.55 9.07 26.75
C ALA A 157 3.96 8.14 27.81
N THR A 158 2.67 7.77 27.66
CA THR A 158 1.91 7.08 28.72
C THR A 158 1.57 5.63 28.41
N SER A 159 1.49 5.23 27.14
CA SER A 159 0.96 3.92 26.76
C SER A 159 2.00 2.83 26.54
N GLY A 160 3.26 3.17 26.31
CA GLY A 160 4.29 2.23 25.84
C GLY A 160 4.04 1.67 24.43
N LEU A 161 3.05 2.21 23.70
CA LEU A 161 2.67 1.84 22.34
C LEU A 161 3.05 2.94 21.34
N SER A 162 3.09 2.64 20.06
CA SER A 162 3.26 3.63 19.00
C SER A 162 1.90 4.23 18.66
N CYS A 163 1.74 5.53 18.89
CA CYS A 163 0.47 6.23 18.77
C CYS A 163 0.44 7.12 17.54
N GLN A 164 -0.65 7.03 16.77
CA GLN A 164 -0.86 7.86 15.57
C GLN A 164 -2.34 8.27 15.49
N VAL A 165 -2.60 9.53 15.19
CA VAL A 165 -3.95 9.99 14.84
C VAL A 165 -4.16 9.81 13.34
N ILE A 166 -5.17 9.01 13.00
CA ILE A 166 -5.54 8.68 11.63
C ILE A 166 -6.75 9.50 11.22
N SER A 167 -6.67 10.15 10.06
CA SER A 167 -7.79 10.85 9.45
C SER A 167 -8.56 9.93 8.51
N PHE A 168 -9.88 9.91 8.63
CA PHE A 168 -10.81 9.25 7.72
C PHE A 168 -11.75 10.26 7.07
N TYR A 169 -12.36 9.88 5.93
CA TYR A 169 -13.30 10.71 5.18
C TYR A 169 -12.74 12.11 4.87
N SER A 170 -11.46 12.20 4.44
CA SER A 170 -10.79 13.48 4.13
C SER A 170 -10.82 14.49 5.29
N GLY A 171 -10.73 14.03 6.54
CA GLY A 171 -10.77 14.85 7.73
C GLY A 171 -12.16 14.99 8.36
N GLY A 172 -13.13 14.19 7.94
CA GLY A 172 -14.43 14.08 8.59
C GLY A 172 -14.37 13.38 9.94
N GLU A 173 -13.41 12.50 10.13
CA GLU A 173 -13.15 11.80 11.38
C GLU A 173 -11.66 11.70 11.68
N TYR A 174 -11.33 11.63 12.97
CA TYR A 174 -9.98 11.46 13.50
C TYR A 174 -9.98 10.40 14.60
N TRP A 175 -9.12 9.37 14.44
CA TRP A 175 -9.03 8.24 15.35
C TRP A 175 -7.62 8.08 15.87
N LEU A 176 -7.41 8.02 17.17
CA LEU A 176 -6.12 7.67 17.78
C LEU A 176 -5.94 6.16 17.73
N TYR A 177 -5.03 5.70 16.89
CA TYR A 177 -4.62 4.31 16.76
C TYR A 177 -3.37 4.04 17.57
N ARG A 178 -3.35 2.94 18.34
CA ARG A 178 -2.22 2.50 19.15
C ARG A 178 -1.71 1.18 18.61
N PHE A 179 -0.41 1.14 18.27
CA PHE A 179 0.22 -0.04 17.68
C PHE A 179 1.22 -0.66 18.63
N LYS A 180 1.14 -1.98 18.83
CA LYS A 180 2.24 -2.77 19.38
C LYS A 180 3.18 -3.13 18.23
N ARG A 181 4.47 -2.88 18.38
CA ARG A 181 5.48 -3.10 17.35
C ARG A 181 6.45 -4.20 17.79
N TYR A 182 6.81 -5.08 16.84
CA TYR A 182 7.84 -6.09 16.98
C TYR A 182 8.97 -5.72 16.00
N THR A 183 10.16 -5.45 16.52
CA THR A 183 11.35 -5.00 15.74
C THR A 183 12.42 -6.08 15.60
N ASP A 184 12.27 -7.22 16.28
CA ASP A 184 13.03 -8.44 15.98
C ASP A 184 12.12 -9.38 15.19
N VAL A 185 12.33 -9.40 13.89
CA VAL A 185 11.57 -10.23 12.95
C VAL A 185 12.55 -11.13 12.21
N ARG A 186 12.24 -12.42 12.13
CA ARG A 186 13.13 -13.42 11.53
C ARG A 186 12.42 -14.16 10.39
N LEU A 187 13.19 -14.50 9.35
CA LEU A 187 12.74 -15.31 8.24
C LEU A 187 12.69 -16.79 8.67
N VAL A 188 11.53 -17.42 8.53
CA VAL A 188 11.31 -18.83 8.84
C VAL A 188 11.30 -19.65 7.56
N MET A 189 10.50 -19.24 6.57
CA MET A 189 10.36 -19.96 5.30
C MET A 189 10.02 -19.00 4.16
N ALA A 190 10.67 -19.17 3.03
CA ALA A 190 10.32 -18.56 1.75
C ALA A 190 10.58 -19.53 0.59
N PRO A 191 9.64 -19.74 -0.34
CA PRO A 191 9.89 -20.46 -1.59
C PRO A 191 10.89 -19.69 -2.47
N GLU A 192 11.36 -20.34 -3.53
CA GLU A 192 12.08 -19.67 -4.61
C GLU A 192 11.20 -18.60 -5.27
N GLU A 193 11.78 -17.45 -5.60
CA GLU A 193 11.05 -16.36 -6.26
C GLU A 193 10.37 -16.81 -7.55
N GLN A 194 11.02 -17.71 -8.33
CA GLN A 194 10.47 -18.25 -9.57
C GLN A 194 9.20 -19.07 -9.35
N THR A 195 9.01 -19.68 -8.16
CA THR A 195 7.78 -20.37 -7.77
C THR A 195 6.73 -19.40 -7.22
N ALA A 196 7.19 -18.40 -6.49
CA ALA A 196 6.31 -17.40 -5.88
C ALA A 196 5.77 -16.38 -6.89
N PHE A 197 6.44 -16.20 -8.01
CA PHE A 197 6.07 -15.28 -9.10
C PHE A 197 6.18 -15.99 -10.47
N PHE A 198 5.58 -17.17 -10.57
CA PHE A 198 5.55 -17.97 -11.79
C PHE A 198 4.75 -17.26 -12.89
N GLY A 199 5.27 -17.27 -14.12
CA GLY A 199 4.71 -16.53 -15.24
C GLY A 199 5.11 -15.05 -15.27
N GLY A 200 5.70 -14.53 -14.21
CA GLY A 200 6.25 -13.17 -14.16
C GLY A 200 5.24 -12.08 -14.48
N ASP A 201 5.68 -11.02 -15.17
CA ASP A 201 4.80 -9.90 -15.54
C ASP A 201 3.70 -10.27 -16.55
N TYR A 202 3.86 -11.36 -17.32
CA TYR A 202 2.82 -11.84 -18.24
C TYR A 202 1.55 -12.24 -17.49
N ASP A 203 1.70 -12.95 -16.38
CA ASP A 203 0.57 -13.45 -15.58
C ASP A 203 0.16 -12.49 -14.45
N ASN A 204 0.91 -11.42 -14.23
CA ASN A 204 0.61 -10.41 -13.23
C ASN A 204 -0.73 -9.71 -13.51
N PHE A 205 -1.61 -9.58 -12.52
CA PHE A 205 -2.99 -9.12 -12.64
C PHE A 205 -3.87 -9.95 -13.59
N THR A 206 -3.61 -11.24 -13.72
CA THR A 206 -4.46 -12.13 -14.50
C THR A 206 -4.92 -13.34 -13.69
N PHE A 207 -5.95 -14.01 -14.15
CA PHE A 207 -6.36 -15.32 -13.66
C PHE A 207 -6.90 -16.13 -14.85
N PRO A 208 -6.59 -17.41 -14.99
CA PRO A 208 -5.98 -18.35 -14.03
C PRO A 208 -4.52 -18.06 -13.69
N ARG A 209 -4.16 -18.20 -12.41
CA ARG A 209 -2.84 -17.96 -11.85
C ARG A 209 -2.30 -19.21 -11.16
N HIS A 210 -0.95 -19.38 -11.08
CA HIS A 210 -0.32 -20.59 -10.53
C HIS A 210 0.89 -20.25 -9.65
N ASP A 211 0.73 -19.37 -8.68
CA ASP A 211 1.80 -18.85 -7.81
C ASP A 211 1.73 -19.48 -6.41
N LEU A 212 2.90 -19.80 -5.85
CA LEU A 212 3.08 -20.08 -4.44
C LEU A 212 3.63 -18.84 -3.72
N ASP A 213 2.90 -17.74 -3.81
CA ASP A 213 3.29 -16.44 -3.25
C ASP A 213 2.98 -16.36 -1.75
N PHE A 214 3.77 -17.06 -0.95
CA PHE A 214 3.69 -17.05 0.50
C PHE A 214 5.08 -17.00 1.16
N THR A 215 5.13 -16.55 2.40
CA THR A 215 6.35 -16.53 3.24
C THR A 215 5.92 -16.59 4.70
N PHE A 216 6.72 -17.24 5.53
CA PHE A 216 6.56 -17.23 6.98
C PHE A 216 7.70 -16.47 7.62
N LEU A 217 7.34 -15.55 8.50
CA LEU A 217 8.22 -14.79 9.37
C LEU A 217 7.90 -15.13 10.82
N ARG A 218 8.77 -14.79 11.76
CA ARG A 218 8.45 -14.85 13.19
C ARG A 218 8.84 -13.57 13.91
N ALA A 219 7.90 -13.05 14.69
CA ALA A 219 8.15 -11.96 15.61
C ALA A 219 8.82 -12.48 16.90
N TYR A 220 9.78 -11.73 17.40
CA TYR A 220 10.52 -12.03 18.63
C TYR A 220 10.41 -10.88 19.63
N GLU A 221 10.43 -11.23 20.93
CA GLU A 221 10.58 -10.31 22.06
C GLU A 221 11.62 -10.89 23.02
N ASN A 222 12.65 -10.12 23.36
CA ASN A 222 13.73 -10.56 24.27
C ASN A 222 14.39 -11.88 23.83
N ASP A 223 14.72 -11.99 22.54
CA ASP A 223 15.33 -13.18 21.90
C ASP A 223 14.51 -14.48 22.00
N LYS A 224 13.21 -14.37 22.28
CA LYS A 224 12.27 -15.50 22.27
C LYS A 224 11.13 -15.22 21.29
N PRO A 225 10.50 -16.25 20.69
CA PRO A 225 9.29 -16.07 19.95
C PRO A 225 8.26 -15.27 20.75
N ALA A 226 7.64 -14.27 20.12
CA ALA A 226 6.66 -13.42 20.77
C ALA A 226 5.41 -14.22 21.15
N ASN A 227 4.86 -13.96 22.34
CA ASN A 227 3.57 -14.52 22.73
C ASN A 227 2.44 -13.79 22.00
N THR A 228 1.73 -14.50 21.10
CA THR A 228 0.65 -14.00 20.28
C THR A 228 -0.63 -14.80 20.51
N PRO A 229 -1.35 -14.57 21.63
CA PRO A 229 -2.54 -15.32 22.00
C PRO A 229 -3.69 -15.19 21.00
N ASN A 230 -3.73 -14.05 20.29
CA ASN A 230 -4.64 -13.82 19.16
C ASN A 230 -3.96 -14.25 17.87
N TYR A 231 -4.37 -15.37 17.30
CA TYR A 231 -3.91 -15.88 16.03
C TYR A 231 -5.05 -16.58 15.29
N LEU A 232 -4.89 -16.77 14.00
CA LEU A 232 -5.88 -17.43 13.13
C LEU A 232 -5.49 -18.89 12.92
N LYS A 233 -6.45 -19.78 13.12
CA LYS A 233 -6.27 -21.20 12.81
C LYS A 233 -6.14 -21.41 11.32
N TRP A 234 -5.38 -22.41 10.92
CA TRP A 234 -5.16 -22.74 9.52
C TRP A 234 -6.14 -23.80 9.02
N SER A 235 -6.91 -23.51 7.98
CA SER A 235 -7.74 -24.53 7.30
C SER A 235 -6.88 -25.37 6.36
N THR A 236 -6.86 -26.68 6.57
CA THR A 236 -6.15 -27.63 5.70
C THR A 236 -6.93 -27.98 4.42
N THR A 237 -8.22 -27.68 4.39
CA THR A 237 -9.11 -27.93 3.24
C THR A 237 -9.34 -26.68 2.40
N GLY A 238 -9.09 -25.49 2.97
CA GLY A 238 -9.32 -24.20 2.34
C GLY A 238 -10.78 -23.88 2.08
N SER A 239 -11.05 -23.09 1.06
CA SER A 239 -12.39 -22.58 0.70
C SER A 239 -13.04 -23.36 -0.43
N LYS A 240 -14.37 -23.20 -0.55
CA LYS A 240 -15.21 -23.83 -1.58
C LYS A 240 -15.90 -22.74 -2.42
N ASP A 241 -16.37 -23.13 -3.62
CA ASP A 241 -17.19 -22.28 -4.46
C ASP A 241 -18.45 -21.81 -3.73
N GLY A 242 -18.78 -20.54 -3.89
CA GLY A 242 -19.92 -19.87 -3.22
C GLY A 242 -19.71 -19.58 -1.72
N GLU A 243 -18.59 -19.94 -1.13
CA GLU A 243 -18.34 -19.74 0.31
C GLU A 243 -18.16 -18.25 0.62
N PHE A 244 -18.87 -17.77 1.66
CA PHE A 244 -18.65 -16.45 2.24
C PHE A 244 -17.29 -16.37 2.93
N ILE A 245 -16.53 -15.34 2.60
CA ILE A 245 -15.21 -15.07 3.17
C ILE A 245 -15.06 -13.63 3.61
N LEU A 246 -14.11 -13.41 4.50
CA LEU A 246 -13.65 -12.09 4.91
C LEU A 246 -12.16 -11.96 4.61
N VAL A 247 -11.71 -10.71 4.46
CA VAL A 247 -10.29 -10.38 4.29
C VAL A 247 -9.95 -9.29 5.29
N SER A 248 -8.91 -9.51 6.10
CA SER A 248 -8.44 -8.50 7.06
C SER A 248 -7.03 -8.04 6.70
N GLY A 249 -6.84 -6.73 6.50
CA GLY A 249 -5.52 -6.21 6.13
C GLY A 249 -5.44 -4.72 5.94
N TYR A 250 -4.34 -4.27 5.35
CA TYR A 250 -3.96 -2.87 5.22
C TYR A 250 -4.01 -2.40 3.76
N PRO A 251 -5.20 -2.19 3.18
CA PRO A 251 -5.32 -1.68 1.81
C PRO A 251 -4.61 -0.33 1.69
N GLY A 252 -3.86 -0.14 0.61
CA GLY A 252 -3.01 1.03 0.41
C GLY A 252 -3.77 2.33 0.38
N SER A 253 -4.36 2.69 -0.76
CA SER A 253 -5.19 3.90 -0.87
C SER A 253 -6.24 3.77 -1.97
N THR A 254 -7.46 4.20 -1.67
CA THR A 254 -8.52 4.48 -2.66
C THR A 254 -8.74 5.99 -2.77
N ALA A 255 -9.52 6.39 -3.74
CA ALA A 255 -9.82 7.79 -4.06
C ALA A 255 -11.28 7.93 -4.49
N ARG A 256 -12.17 7.18 -3.81
CA ARG A 256 -13.61 7.09 -4.14
C ARG A 256 -14.39 8.29 -3.62
N LEU A 257 -13.89 8.95 -2.58
CA LEU A 257 -14.52 10.13 -1.99
C LEU A 257 -14.04 11.45 -2.60
N LEU A 258 -13.11 11.41 -3.56
CA LEU A 258 -12.66 12.59 -4.29
C LEU A 258 -13.82 13.26 -5.05
N THR A 259 -13.70 14.58 -5.23
CA THR A 259 -14.61 15.35 -6.09
C THR A 259 -14.35 15.08 -7.56
N VAL A 260 -15.33 15.39 -8.42
CA VAL A 260 -15.19 15.31 -9.87
C VAL A 260 -13.98 16.11 -10.37
N ALA A 261 -13.73 17.30 -9.80
CA ALA A 261 -12.61 18.16 -10.18
C ALA A 261 -11.24 17.50 -9.88
N GLN A 262 -11.13 16.81 -8.73
CA GLN A 262 -9.93 16.08 -8.37
C GLN A 262 -9.71 14.86 -9.28
N LEU A 263 -10.76 14.12 -9.61
CA LEU A 263 -10.69 12.98 -10.53
C LEU A 263 -10.35 13.40 -11.96
N ALA A 264 -10.89 14.54 -12.44
CA ALA A 264 -10.54 15.11 -13.73
C ALA A 264 -9.04 15.43 -13.81
N TYR A 265 -8.48 16.06 -12.76
CA TYR A 265 -7.04 16.29 -12.69
C TYR A 265 -6.24 14.97 -12.72
N GLN A 266 -6.65 13.95 -11.98
CA GLN A 266 -5.96 12.64 -12.01
C GLN A 266 -5.98 12.04 -13.42
N ARG A 267 -7.14 12.10 -14.11
CA ARG A 267 -7.31 11.59 -15.47
C ARG A 267 -6.43 12.32 -16.48
N ASP A 268 -6.44 13.66 -16.43
CA ASP A 268 -5.90 14.49 -17.51
C ASP A 268 -4.43 14.89 -17.30
N VAL A 269 -3.96 14.92 -16.04
CA VAL A 269 -2.62 15.41 -15.68
C VAL A 269 -1.88 14.46 -14.73
N GLY A 270 -2.48 14.11 -13.60
CA GLY A 270 -1.79 13.40 -12.53
C GLY A 270 -1.28 12.02 -12.95
N ASN A 271 -2.15 11.14 -13.42
CA ASN A 271 -1.79 9.80 -13.86
C ASN A 271 -0.87 9.79 -15.10
N PRO A 272 -1.11 10.58 -16.17
CA PRO A 272 -0.20 10.68 -17.30
C PRO A 272 1.23 11.10 -16.90
N LEU A 273 1.35 12.10 -16.03
CA LEU A 273 2.65 12.56 -15.54
C LEU A 273 3.33 11.50 -14.65
N GLN A 274 2.58 10.85 -13.77
CA GLN A 274 3.09 9.76 -12.94
C GLN A 274 3.59 8.58 -13.79
N LYS A 275 2.88 8.24 -14.88
CA LYS A 275 3.31 7.23 -15.84
C LYS A 275 4.66 7.61 -16.45
N LYS A 276 4.78 8.83 -16.97
CA LYS A 276 6.03 9.38 -17.52
C LYS A 276 7.18 9.23 -16.52
N VAL A 277 6.98 9.63 -15.28
CA VAL A 277 8.01 9.55 -14.21
C VAL A 277 8.43 8.10 -13.95
N TRP A 278 7.50 7.16 -13.84
CA TRP A 278 7.83 5.76 -13.57
C TRP A 278 8.50 5.07 -14.77
N GLU A 279 8.10 5.38 -16.00
CA GLU A 279 8.76 4.90 -17.21
C GLU A 279 10.21 5.36 -17.29
N LEU A 280 10.48 6.64 -16.99
CA LEU A 280 11.84 7.18 -16.93
C LEU A 280 12.70 6.47 -15.89
N ARG A 281 12.17 6.25 -14.69
CA ARG A 281 12.90 5.54 -13.62
C ARG A 281 13.13 4.07 -13.94
N ARG A 282 12.16 3.39 -14.54
CA ARG A 282 12.32 2.01 -15.03
C ARG A 282 13.41 1.93 -16.09
N LYS A 283 13.37 2.82 -17.08
CA LYS A 283 14.38 2.89 -18.16
C LYS A 283 15.79 3.08 -17.61
N ALA A 284 15.98 3.93 -16.61
CA ALA A 284 17.29 4.12 -15.99
C ALA A 284 17.85 2.82 -15.38
N LEU A 285 16.99 2.01 -14.74
CA LEU A 285 17.39 0.70 -14.21
C LEU A 285 17.64 -0.33 -15.31
N GLU A 286 16.86 -0.32 -16.39
CA GLU A 286 17.05 -1.19 -17.54
C GLU A 286 18.40 -0.92 -18.24
N GLU A 287 18.78 0.35 -18.42
CA GLU A 287 20.09 0.71 -18.99
C GLU A 287 21.24 0.30 -18.05
N TYR A 288 21.07 0.47 -16.74
CA TYR A 288 22.06 -0.02 -15.76
C TYR A 288 22.21 -1.55 -15.80
N ALA A 289 21.11 -2.28 -15.90
CA ALA A 289 21.10 -3.75 -15.96
C ALA A 289 21.86 -4.31 -17.17
N LYS A 290 21.95 -3.58 -18.30
CA LYS A 290 22.68 -3.99 -19.50
C LYS A 290 24.21 -4.02 -19.31
N LEU A 291 24.73 -3.39 -18.25
CA LEU A 291 26.17 -3.34 -17.97
C LEU A 291 26.75 -4.68 -17.53
N GLY A 292 25.93 -5.61 -17.03
CA GLY A 292 26.38 -6.95 -16.65
C GLY A 292 25.37 -7.72 -15.79
N ALA A 293 25.69 -8.98 -15.52
CA ALA A 293 24.82 -9.88 -14.76
C ALA A 293 24.59 -9.41 -13.30
N GLU A 294 25.62 -8.84 -12.65
CA GLU A 294 25.49 -8.34 -11.29
C GLU A 294 24.64 -7.06 -11.26
N GLN A 295 24.81 -6.15 -12.21
CA GLN A 295 24.00 -4.96 -12.37
C GLN A 295 22.54 -5.31 -12.64
N ALA A 296 22.28 -6.33 -13.47
CA ALA A 296 20.94 -6.85 -13.71
C ALA A 296 20.31 -7.39 -12.41
N ARG A 297 21.06 -8.15 -11.60
CA ARG A 297 20.60 -8.64 -10.28
C ARG A 297 20.25 -7.51 -9.34
N GLN A 298 21.07 -6.47 -9.27
CA GLN A 298 20.83 -5.29 -8.41
C GLN A 298 19.58 -4.51 -8.83
N ALA A 299 19.33 -4.35 -10.13
CA ALA A 299 18.22 -3.59 -10.68
C ALA A 299 16.88 -4.36 -10.69
N GLN A 300 16.91 -5.68 -10.60
CA GLN A 300 15.76 -6.57 -10.85
C GLN A 300 14.53 -6.20 -10.02
N GLN A 301 14.68 -6.04 -8.73
CA GLN A 301 13.55 -5.71 -7.84
C GLN A 301 12.95 -4.33 -8.17
N GLY A 302 13.78 -3.33 -8.48
CA GLY A 302 13.31 -2.00 -8.90
C GLY A 302 12.55 -2.04 -10.22
N MET A 303 13.06 -2.76 -11.22
CA MET A 303 12.40 -2.93 -12.50
C MET A 303 11.02 -3.59 -12.36
N ARG A 304 10.92 -4.67 -11.57
CA ARG A 304 9.62 -5.34 -11.28
C ARG A 304 8.64 -4.41 -10.57
N SER A 305 9.10 -3.65 -9.58
CA SER A 305 8.27 -2.69 -8.87
C SER A 305 7.67 -1.64 -9.80
N PHE A 306 8.47 -1.11 -10.74
CA PHE A 306 7.96 -0.16 -11.74
C PHE A 306 7.04 -0.82 -12.77
N ALA A 307 7.34 -2.03 -13.26
CA ALA A 307 6.48 -2.77 -14.17
C ALA A 307 5.08 -2.98 -13.56
N ASN A 308 5.03 -3.52 -12.33
CA ASN A 308 3.79 -3.69 -11.58
C ASN A 308 3.02 -2.37 -11.37
N SER A 309 3.74 -1.29 -11.02
CA SER A 309 3.13 0.02 -10.79
C SER A 309 2.56 0.64 -12.06
N LEU A 310 3.26 0.49 -13.20
CA LEU A 310 2.81 0.97 -14.51
C LEU A 310 1.58 0.21 -14.99
N LYS A 311 1.57 -1.12 -14.90
CA LYS A 311 0.42 -1.96 -15.29
C LYS A 311 -0.84 -1.60 -14.48
N ARG A 312 -0.67 -1.42 -13.15
CA ARG A 312 -1.74 -0.94 -12.28
C ARG A 312 -2.22 0.46 -12.65
N LEU A 313 -1.31 1.39 -12.92
CA LEU A 313 -1.66 2.76 -13.31
C LEU A 313 -2.38 2.81 -14.65
N ASP A 314 -1.99 1.97 -15.61
CA ASP A 314 -2.67 1.87 -16.90
C ASP A 314 -4.12 1.37 -16.74
N GLY A 315 -4.35 0.36 -15.89
CA GLY A 315 -5.71 -0.07 -15.55
C GLY A 315 -6.54 1.02 -14.86
N GLN A 316 -5.94 1.75 -13.91
CA GLN A 316 -6.58 2.89 -13.25
C GLN A 316 -6.92 4.01 -14.24
N GLN A 317 -6.01 4.35 -15.13
CA GLN A 317 -6.19 5.37 -16.15
C GLN A 317 -7.27 4.96 -17.17
N SER A 318 -7.27 3.70 -17.62
CA SER A 318 -8.32 3.15 -18.49
C SER A 318 -9.70 3.30 -17.86
N GLY A 319 -9.82 3.01 -16.55
CA GLY A 319 -11.05 3.23 -15.81
C GLY A 319 -11.50 4.69 -15.80
N LEU A 320 -10.58 5.64 -15.53
CA LEU A 320 -10.91 7.09 -15.55
C LEU A 320 -11.31 7.61 -16.93
N LEU A 321 -10.73 7.02 -17.99
CA LEU A 321 -11.06 7.36 -19.37
C LEU A 321 -12.39 6.75 -19.85
N ASN A 322 -12.95 5.77 -19.12
CA ASN A 322 -14.23 5.19 -19.43
C ASN A 322 -15.37 6.18 -19.13
N PRO A 323 -16.12 6.69 -20.14
CA PRO A 323 -17.13 7.71 -19.92
C PRO A 323 -18.25 7.26 -18.97
N ARG A 324 -18.61 5.97 -18.98
CA ARG A 324 -19.64 5.41 -18.09
C ARG A 324 -19.27 5.57 -16.62
N ASN A 325 -18.03 5.26 -16.30
CA ASN A 325 -17.53 5.35 -14.92
C ASN A 325 -17.45 6.81 -14.45
N PHE A 326 -16.97 7.70 -15.32
CA PHE A 326 -16.85 9.12 -14.99
C PHE A 326 -18.22 9.78 -14.82
N SER A 327 -19.17 9.49 -15.72
CA SER A 327 -20.56 9.98 -15.63
C SER A 327 -21.29 9.48 -14.39
N ARG A 328 -21.01 8.23 -13.94
CA ARG A 328 -21.51 7.73 -12.65
C ARG A 328 -21.05 8.62 -11.50
N LYS A 329 -19.76 9.02 -11.50
CA LYS A 329 -19.21 9.87 -10.46
C LYS A 329 -19.78 11.28 -10.47
N GLU A 330 -19.99 11.83 -11.66
CA GLU A 330 -20.68 13.13 -11.83
C GLU A 330 -22.12 13.06 -11.28
N ALA A 331 -22.83 11.97 -11.53
CA ALA A 331 -24.16 11.75 -11.01
C ALA A 331 -24.20 11.62 -9.48
N GLU A 332 -23.24 10.89 -8.88
CA GLU A 332 -23.09 10.76 -7.42
C GLU A 332 -22.83 12.12 -6.74
N GLU A 333 -21.92 12.93 -7.29
CA GLU A 333 -21.65 14.28 -6.77
C GLU A 333 -22.86 15.19 -6.92
N LYS A 334 -23.53 15.12 -8.07
CA LYS A 334 -24.75 15.89 -8.33
C LYS A 334 -25.88 15.52 -7.36
N ASP A 335 -26.14 14.22 -7.12
CA ASP A 335 -27.19 13.78 -6.19
C ASP A 335 -26.94 14.33 -4.78
N LEU A 336 -25.70 14.22 -4.27
CA LEU A 336 -25.34 14.78 -2.98
C LEU A 336 -25.62 16.29 -2.91
N ARG A 337 -25.18 17.05 -3.92
CA ARG A 337 -25.37 18.51 -3.98
C ARG A 337 -26.85 18.88 -4.11
N ASP A 338 -27.63 18.15 -4.88
CA ASP A 338 -29.07 18.42 -5.05
C ASP A 338 -29.85 18.13 -3.74
N ARG A 339 -29.46 17.10 -2.99
CA ARG A 339 -30.04 16.83 -1.64
C ARG A 339 -29.67 17.91 -0.62
N LEU A 340 -28.50 18.52 -0.72
CA LEU A 340 -28.12 19.65 0.12
C LEU A 340 -28.95 20.89 -0.20
N LYS A 341 -29.25 21.18 -1.47
CA LYS A 341 -30.13 22.31 -1.88
C LYS A 341 -31.52 22.26 -1.25
N ALA A 342 -32.00 21.06 -0.94
CA ALA A 342 -33.26 20.89 -0.23
C ALA A 342 -33.23 21.33 1.25
N LYS A 343 -32.00 21.65 1.79
CA LYS A 343 -31.74 22.07 3.17
C LYS A 343 -30.85 23.32 3.16
N PRO A 344 -31.45 24.53 3.09
CA PRO A 344 -30.71 25.78 2.83
C PRO A 344 -29.57 26.09 3.82
N GLU A 345 -29.69 25.67 5.08
CA GLU A 345 -28.65 25.83 6.09
C GLU A 345 -27.41 24.96 5.77
N LEU A 346 -27.61 23.70 5.35
CA LEU A 346 -26.52 22.79 4.98
C LEU A 346 -25.90 23.20 3.64
N GLU A 347 -26.72 23.66 2.69
CA GLU A 347 -26.22 24.18 1.41
C GLU A 347 -25.27 25.36 1.64
N ARG A 348 -25.68 26.36 2.46
CA ARG A 348 -24.87 27.53 2.76
C ARG A 348 -23.54 27.15 3.41
N GLU A 349 -23.55 26.14 4.27
CA GLU A 349 -22.38 25.70 5.02
C GLU A 349 -21.41 24.89 4.13
N TYR A 350 -21.92 23.99 3.30
CA TYR A 350 -21.08 22.96 2.66
C TYR A 350 -20.85 23.18 1.16
N ALA A 351 -21.78 23.81 0.42
CA ALA A 351 -21.66 23.94 -1.03
C ALA A 351 -20.37 24.65 -1.51
N PRO A 352 -19.85 25.67 -0.82
CA PRO A 352 -18.59 26.31 -1.24
C PRO A 352 -17.37 25.40 -1.24
N ALA A 353 -17.42 24.26 -0.54
CA ALA A 353 -16.28 23.37 -0.43
C ALA A 353 -15.87 22.74 -1.78
N TRP A 354 -16.83 22.41 -2.63
CA TRP A 354 -16.54 21.87 -3.98
C TRP A 354 -15.88 22.91 -4.89
N GLU A 355 -16.37 24.15 -4.84
CA GLU A 355 -15.84 25.27 -5.63
C GLU A 355 -14.40 25.62 -5.19
N ASN A 356 -14.14 25.61 -3.88
CA ASN A 356 -12.81 25.86 -3.32
C ASN A 356 -11.80 24.80 -3.78
N ILE A 357 -12.17 23.52 -3.73
CA ILE A 357 -11.34 22.42 -4.22
C ILE A 357 -11.13 22.54 -5.73
N ALA A 358 -12.19 22.79 -6.51
CA ALA A 358 -12.09 22.94 -7.95
C ALA A 358 -11.17 24.12 -8.33
N TYR A 359 -11.24 25.23 -7.60
CA TYR A 359 -10.36 26.38 -7.82
C TYR A 359 -8.90 26.05 -7.51
N ALA A 360 -8.62 25.33 -6.42
CA ALA A 360 -7.27 24.88 -6.07
C ALA A 360 -6.69 24.00 -7.18
N TYR A 361 -7.48 23.05 -7.67
CA TYR A 361 -7.07 22.09 -8.71
C TYR A 361 -6.86 22.72 -10.09
N LYS A 362 -7.44 23.89 -10.38
CA LYS A 362 -7.12 24.66 -11.60
C LYS A 362 -5.68 25.20 -11.63
N LYS A 363 -5.03 25.32 -10.45
CA LYS A 363 -3.64 25.82 -10.35
C LYS A 363 -2.61 24.71 -10.57
N LEU A 364 -2.97 23.45 -10.29
CA LEU A 364 -2.04 22.31 -10.28
C LEU A 364 -1.38 22.04 -11.63
N PRO A 365 -2.07 22.06 -12.79
CA PRO A 365 -1.43 21.76 -14.07
C PRO A 365 -0.18 22.59 -14.36
N ALA A 366 -0.18 23.89 -13.99
CA ALA A 366 0.96 24.76 -14.17
C ALA A 366 2.17 24.43 -13.28
N MET A 367 1.94 23.71 -12.19
CA MET A 367 2.97 23.33 -11.22
C MET A 367 3.34 21.85 -11.27
N ALA A 368 2.60 21.05 -12.02
CA ALA A 368 2.67 19.59 -11.96
C ALA A 368 4.07 19.05 -12.27
N GLU A 369 4.73 19.51 -13.33
CA GLU A 369 6.09 19.08 -13.68
C GLU A 369 7.11 19.53 -12.63
N ARG A 370 7.02 20.78 -12.14
CA ARG A 370 7.93 21.26 -11.08
C ARG A 370 7.79 20.44 -9.80
N LEU A 371 6.56 20.17 -9.35
CA LEU A 371 6.30 19.32 -8.19
C LEU A 371 6.79 17.88 -8.37
N SER A 372 6.77 17.36 -9.59
CA SER A 372 7.17 15.98 -9.90
C SER A 372 8.68 15.82 -10.07
N PHE A 373 9.37 16.76 -10.70
CA PHE A 373 10.78 16.63 -11.06
C PHE A 373 11.73 17.31 -10.08
N SER A 374 11.30 18.29 -9.29
CA SER A 374 12.17 19.02 -8.37
C SER A 374 12.38 18.26 -7.05
N ASN A 375 13.04 17.11 -7.11
CA ASN A 375 13.38 16.28 -5.95
C ASN A 375 14.61 15.39 -6.23
N LEU A 376 15.17 14.80 -5.18
CA LEU A 376 16.31 13.87 -5.23
C LEU A 376 15.93 12.41 -5.01
N ALA A 377 14.65 12.06 -5.10
CA ALA A 377 14.11 10.74 -4.73
C ALA A 377 14.53 9.58 -5.67
N ALA A 378 15.23 9.86 -6.77
CA ALA A 378 15.78 8.84 -7.65
C ALA A 378 17.06 8.18 -7.09
N SER A 379 17.73 8.81 -6.12
CA SER A 379 18.92 8.29 -5.45
C SER A 379 18.67 8.09 -3.95
N ARG A 380 19.07 6.95 -3.43
CA ARG A 380 19.02 6.66 -1.99
C ARG A 380 20.00 7.52 -1.21
N ILE A 381 21.23 7.68 -1.70
CA ILE A 381 22.25 8.50 -1.07
C ILE A 381 21.84 9.97 -1.04
N ALA A 382 21.34 10.51 -2.16
CA ALA A 382 20.87 11.89 -2.22
C ALA A 382 19.63 12.15 -1.34
N THR A 383 18.71 11.16 -1.26
CA THR A 383 17.57 11.21 -0.33
C THR A 383 18.03 11.23 1.14
N ILE A 384 19.01 10.43 1.51
CA ILE A 384 19.59 10.42 2.87
C ILE A 384 20.24 11.78 3.18
N ALA A 385 21.02 12.33 2.25
CA ALA A 385 21.61 13.65 2.40
C ALA A 385 20.55 14.73 2.61
N GLN A 386 19.48 14.72 1.82
CA GLN A 386 18.34 15.60 1.98
C GLN A 386 17.68 15.47 3.35
N GLN A 387 17.47 14.23 3.82
CA GLN A 387 16.88 13.95 5.14
C GLN A 387 17.77 14.46 6.28
N ILE A 388 19.11 14.30 6.19
CA ILE A 388 20.05 14.79 7.20
C ILE A 388 20.02 16.33 7.25
N VAL A 389 20.10 17.01 6.12
CA VAL A 389 20.03 18.48 6.06
C VAL A 389 18.71 18.98 6.62
N THR A 390 17.59 18.41 6.17
CA THR A 390 16.26 18.80 6.66
C THR A 390 16.10 18.48 8.15
N TYR A 391 16.66 17.38 8.66
CA TYR A 391 16.63 17.05 10.08
C TYR A 391 17.21 18.19 10.95
N HIS A 392 18.39 18.68 10.62
CA HIS A 392 19.02 19.77 11.40
C HIS A 392 18.26 21.09 11.29
N LEU A 393 17.70 21.40 10.12
CA LEU A 393 16.87 22.59 9.93
C LEU A 393 15.55 22.50 10.71
N GLU A 394 14.96 21.33 10.82
CA GLU A 394 13.71 21.13 11.56
C GLU A 394 13.95 21.07 13.08
N MET A 395 15.06 20.46 13.54
CA MET A 395 15.38 20.42 14.97
C MET A 395 15.64 21.81 15.57
N ALA A 396 16.07 22.77 14.77
CA ALA A 396 16.19 24.17 15.20
C ALA A 396 14.84 24.87 15.44
N LYS A 397 13.72 24.28 15.04
CA LYS A 397 12.36 24.85 15.18
C LYS A 397 11.64 24.30 16.41
N PRO A 398 10.70 25.09 16.99
CA PRO A 398 9.73 24.57 17.95
C PRO A 398 8.97 23.37 17.37
N GLU A 399 8.65 22.39 18.21
CA GLU A 399 7.98 21.12 17.83
C GLU A 399 6.76 21.33 16.90
N ALA A 400 5.88 22.26 17.26
CA ALA A 400 4.65 22.55 16.48
C ALA A 400 4.91 23.08 15.07
N GLN A 401 6.09 23.66 14.82
CA GLN A 401 6.48 24.23 13.52
C GLN A 401 7.27 23.25 12.65
N ARG A 402 7.67 22.10 13.22
CA ARG A 402 8.41 21.07 12.48
C ARG A 402 7.52 20.40 11.45
N LEU A 403 8.16 19.96 10.37
CA LEU A 403 7.51 19.05 9.41
C LEU A 403 7.07 17.77 10.12
N PRO A 404 5.92 17.16 9.75
CA PRO A 404 5.35 16.02 10.47
C PRO A 404 6.31 14.87 10.72
N GLU A 405 7.18 14.55 9.75
CA GLU A 405 8.16 13.46 9.82
C GLU A 405 9.32 13.73 10.79
N TYR A 406 9.49 14.97 11.26
CA TYR A 406 10.52 15.41 12.22
C TYR A 406 9.96 15.73 13.60
N ARG A 407 8.70 15.42 13.85
CA ARG A 407 8.07 15.55 15.17
C ARG A 407 8.38 14.35 16.05
N GLU A 408 8.28 14.54 17.38
CA GLU A 408 8.64 13.55 18.40
C GLU A 408 8.00 12.16 18.13
N GLY A 409 6.73 12.11 17.71
CA GLY A 409 6.02 10.86 17.41
C GLY A 409 6.52 10.09 16.17
N ARG A 410 7.29 10.73 15.27
CA ARG A 410 7.73 10.15 13.99
C ARG A 410 9.23 10.20 13.75
N ILE A 411 9.95 10.99 14.52
CA ILE A 411 11.38 11.22 14.35
C ILE A 411 12.23 9.94 14.43
N ALA A 412 11.81 8.99 15.28
CA ALA A 412 12.50 7.70 15.39
C ALA A 412 12.46 6.93 14.06
N ALA A 413 11.34 6.94 13.35
CA ALA A 413 11.22 6.29 12.04
C ALA A 413 12.10 6.99 10.98
N THR A 414 12.16 8.33 10.99
CA THR A 414 13.03 9.11 10.10
C THR A 414 14.50 8.78 10.38
N ARG A 415 14.92 8.77 11.64
CA ARG A 415 16.29 8.40 12.04
C ARG A 415 16.65 6.97 11.62
N ASN A 416 15.76 6.01 11.87
CA ASN A 416 15.95 4.61 11.43
C ASN A 416 16.10 4.52 9.91
N SER A 417 15.31 5.27 9.14
CA SER A 417 15.46 5.33 7.69
C SER A 417 16.84 5.84 7.24
N ILE A 418 17.36 6.89 7.89
CA ILE A 418 18.68 7.46 7.59
C ILE A 418 19.80 6.47 7.96
N LEU A 419 19.66 5.80 9.10
CA LEU A 419 20.68 4.90 9.66
C LEU A 419 20.51 3.42 9.24
N SER A 420 19.60 3.15 8.31
CA SER A 420 19.37 1.80 7.82
C SER A 420 20.67 1.18 7.27
N PRO A 421 21.09 -0.02 7.73
CA PRO A 421 22.31 -0.69 7.29
C PRO A 421 22.12 -1.39 5.93
N VAL A 422 20.97 -1.23 5.27
CA VAL A 422 20.72 -1.83 3.96
C VAL A 422 21.76 -1.38 2.95
N THR A 423 22.32 -2.34 2.23
CA THR A 423 23.32 -2.10 1.18
C THR A 423 22.81 -1.11 0.13
N ILE A 424 23.60 -0.09 -0.14
CA ILE A 424 23.37 0.85 -1.23
C ILE A 424 24.34 0.52 -2.36
N TYR A 425 23.82 0.13 -3.50
CA TYR A 425 24.60 -0.11 -4.70
C TYR A 425 24.98 1.23 -5.34
N LYS A 426 26.17 1.72 -5.02
CA LYS A 426 26.61 3.08 -5.34
C LYS A 426 26.54 3.41 -6.84
N GLU A 427 26.97 2.47 -7.70
CA GLU A 427 26.95 2.65 -9.14
C GLU A 427 25.52 2.73 -9.71
N MET A 428 24.58 1.90 -9.18
CA MET A 428 23.17 1.97 -9.56
C MET A 428 22.56 3.30 -9.11
N ASP A 429 22.87 3.74 -7.89
CA ASP A 429 22.35 4.97 -7.29
C ASP A 429 22.86 6.20 -8.06
N GLU A 430 24.13 6.20 -8.52
CA GLU A 430 24.71 7.19 -9.43
C GLU A 430 23.95 7.24 -10.76
N ALA A 431 23.78 6.09 -11.42
CA ALA A 431 23.11 5.99 -12.71
C ALA A 431 21.68 6.51 -12.66
N THR A 432 20.94 6.18 -11.59
CA THR A 432 19.54 6.64 -11.41
C THR A 432 19.46 8.14 -11.11
N LEU A 433 20.35 8.71 -10.29
CA LEU A 433 20.36 10.16 -10.03
C LEU A 433 20.75 10.94 -11.30
N ARG A 434 21.77 10.48 -12.03
CA ARG A 434 22.17 11.12 -13.29
C ARG A 434 21.01 11.18 -14.29
N SER A 435 20.40 10.05 -14.56
CA SER A 435 19.24 9.98 -15.46
C SER A 435 18.10 10.89 -15.01
N TRP A 436 17.85 10.95 -13.68
CA TRP A 436 16.80 11.80 -13.12
C TRP A 436 17.08 13.29 -13.33
N LEU A 437 18.29 13.76 -13.07
CA LEU A 437 18.65 15.18 -13.24
C LEU A 437 18.72 15.60 -14.71
N GLU A 438 19.10 14.67 -15.62
CA GLU A 438 19.01 14.87 -17.07
C GLU A 438 17.55 15.11 -17.50
N GLU A 439 16.63 14.28 -17.03
CA GLU A 439 15.20 14.39 -17.34
C GLU A 439 14.55 15.63 -16.67
N ALA A 440 14.94 15.93 -15.43
CA ALA A 440 14.49 17.17 -14.76
C ALA A 440 14.92 18.42 -15.55
N ARG A 441 16.17 18.47 -16.05
CA ARG A 441 16.66 19.57 -16.90
C ARG A 441 15.89 19.68 -18.23
N LYS A 442 15.52 18.55 -18.84
CA LYS A 442 14.70 18.54 -20.06
C LYS A 442 13.27 19.03 -19.79
N ALA A 443 12.66 18.57 -18.71
CA ALA A 443 11.28 18.91 -18.38
C ALA A 443 11.12 20.37 -17.90
N LEU A 444 12.03 20.84 -17.04
CA LEU A 444 11.92 22.14 -16.38
C LEU A 444 12.68 23.27 -17.09
N GLY A 445 13.66 22.91 -17.93
CA GLY A 445 14.56 23.85 -18.57
C GLY A 445 15.77 24.23 -17.70
N ALA A 446 16.89 24.63 -18.36
CA ALA A 446 18.16 24.93 -17.69
C ALA A 446 18.07 26.12 -16.69
N ASN A 447 17.10 27.00 -16.88
CA ASN A 447 16.91 28.17 -16.02
C ASN A 447 16.03 27.93 -14.78
N ASP A 448 15.42 26.75 -14.64
CA ASP A 448 14.60 26.44 -13.47
C ASP A 448 15.45 26.46 -12.19
N PRO A 449 14.94 27.03 -11.07
CA PRO A 449 15.66 27.13 -9.81
C PRO A 449 16.19 25.79 -9.27
N PHE A 450 15.44 24.68 -9.44
CA PHE A 450 15.91 23.36 -9.02
C PHE A 450 17.07 22.87 -9.89
N VAL A 451 16.97 23.04 -11.20
CA VAL A 451 18.04 22.66 -12.13
C VAL A 451 19.31 23.45 -11.83
N LYS A 452 19.20 24.78 -11.65
CA LYS A 452 20.35 25.62 -11.25
C LYS A 452 20.94 25.21 -9.91
N ALA A 453 20.11 24.92 -8.92
CA ALA A 453 20.56 24.47 -7.61
C ALA A 453 21.21 23.09 -7.64
N SER A 454 20.73 22.17 -8.47
CA SER A 454 21.26 20.80 -8.54
C SER A 454 22.52 20.68 -9.40
N VAL A 455 22.50 21.15 -10.64
CA VAL A 455 23.60 20.96 -11.61
C VAL A 455 24.24 22.25 -12.09
N GLY A 456 23.60 23.42 -11.91
CA GLY A 456 24.08 24.69 -12.44
C GLY A 456 24.12 24.68 -13.97
N ASP A 457 25.20 25.20 -14.53
CA ASP A 457 25.44 25.20 -15.97
C ASP A 457 26.18 23.96 -16.48
N ALA A 458 26.63 23.09 -15.56
CA ALA A 458 27.35 21.87 -15.92
C ALA A 458 26.42 20.74 -16.39
N GLU A 459 26.98 19.73 -17.05
CA GLU A 459 26.21 18.56 -17.42
C GLU A 459 25.92 17.67 -16.20
N PRO A 460 24.68 17.15 -16.05
CA PRO A 460 24.30 16.32 -14.92
C PRO A 460 25.26 15.14 -14.69
N ALA A 461 25.74 14.49 -15.75
CA ALA A 461 26.69 13.40 -15.68
C ALA A 461 28.02 13.78 -14.99
N GLU A 462 28.52 15.00 -15.24
CA GLU A 462 29.74 15.48 -14.63
C GLU A 462 29.56 15.76 -13.13
N VAL A 463 28.48 16.47 -12.79
CA VAL A 463 28.19 16.86 -11.38
C VAL A 463 27.93 15.62 -10.54
N VAL A 464 27.08 14.71 -11.01
CA VAL A 464 26.72 13.47 -10.31
C VAL A 464 27.94 12.56 -10.19
N GLY A 465 28.66 12.32 -11.29
CA GLY A 465 29.84 11.45 -11.26
C GLY A 465 30.93 11.94 -10.30
N ARG A 466 31.19 13.25 -10.21
CA ARG A 466 32.08 13.83 -9.23
C ARG A 466 31.59 13.60 -7.80
N ALA A 467 30.30 13.92 -7.54
CA ALA A 467 29.70 13.75 -6.23
C ALA A 467 29.75 12.30 -5.75
N PHE A 468 29.48 11.32 -6.63
CA PHE A 468 29.52 9.89 -6.28
C PHE A 468 30.95 9.35 -6.07
N ARG A 469 31.95 9.88 -6.75
CA ARG A 469 33.36 9.49 -6.45
C ARG A 469 33.80 9.89 -5.06
N GLU A 470 33.35 11.03 -4.56
CA GLU A 470 33.83 11.64 -3.33
C GLU A 470 32.93 11.36 -2.10
N THR A 471 31.63 11.10 -2.30
CA THR A 471 30.69 10.84 -1.19
C THR A 471 31.03 9.56 -0.44
N LYS A 472 30.79 9.59 0.89
CA LYS A 472 30.91 8.45 1.81
C LYS A 472 29.59 8.13 2.52
N LEU A 473 28.46 8.65 2.02
CA LEU A 473 27.15 8.44 2.66
C LEU A 473 26.59 7.02 2.50
N GLU A 474 27.24 6.15 1.71
CA GLU A 474 26.97 4.73 1.73
C GLU A 474 27.32 4.07 3.07
N ASP A 475 28.27 4.64 3.83
CA ASP A 475 28.66 4.17 5.17
C ASP A 475 27.68 4.71 6.23
N VAL A 476 27.06 3.79 6.97
CA VAL A 476 26.13 4.11 8.06
C VAL A 476 26.78 4.91 9.20
N ASN A 477 28.09 4.70 9.45
CA ASN A 477 28.80 5.43 10.50
C ASN A 477 29.01 6.89 10.13
N VAL A 478 29.25 7.19 8.85
CA VAL A 478 29.32 8.57 8.33
C VAL A 478 27.94 9.24 8.48
N ARG A 479 26.87 8.55 8.10
CA ARG A 479 25.50 9.05 8.28
C ARG A 479 25.18 9.32 9.75
N LYS A 480 25.57 8.40 10.64
CA LYS A 480 25.37 8.55 12.09
C LYS A 480 26.15 9.75 12.64
N ALA A 481 27.40 9.91 12.25
CA ALA A 481 28.22 11.04 12.70
C ALA A 481 27.61 12.40 12.25
N LEU A 482 27.08 12.49 11.04
CA LEU A 482 26.40 13.68 10.55
C LEU A 482 25.05 13.91 11.25
N LEU A 483 24.28 12.86 11.49
CA LEU A 483 22.93 12.97 12.09
C LEU A 483 22.99 13.33 13.59
N ASP A 484 23.96 12.77 14.33
CA ASP A 484 24.14 12.99 15.78
C ASP A 484 25.06 14.18 16.10
N GLY A 485 25.77 14.70 15.08
CA GLY A 485 26.66 15.84 15.20
C GLY A 485 25.90 17.18 15.35
N PRO A 486 26.62 18.26 15.62
CA PRO A 486 26.02 19.59 15.71
C PRO A 486 25.53 20.08 14.33
N ALA A 487 24.46 20.88 14.31
CA ALA A 487 23.88 21.41 13.08
C ALA A 487 24.91 22.14 12.19
N ASP A 488 25.79 22.93 12.80
CA ASP A 488 26.83 23.68 12.08
C ASP A 488 27.80 22.76 11.32
N ALA A 489 28.08 21.56 11.83
CA ALA A 489 28.94 20.59 11.14
C ALA A 489 28.30 20.11 9.83
N VAL A 490 26.98 19.96 9.79
CA VAL A 490 26.23 19.58 8.58
C VAL A 490 26.06 20.78 7.65
N LEU A 491 25.66 21.94 8.19
CA LEU A 491 25.40 23.14 7.40
C LEU A 491 26.69 23.69 6.76
N ASN A 492 27.86 23.49 7.39
CA ASN A 492 29.17 23.88 6.85
C ASN A 492 29.91 22.70 6.15
N SER A 493 29.29 21.51 6.11
CA SER A 493 29.90 20.33 5.48
C SER A 493 30.21 20.55 4.00
N THR A 494 31.36 20.05 3.55
CA THR A 494 31.79 19.97 2.15
C THR A 494 31.54 18.60 1.54
N GLU A 495 30.94 17.67 2.28
CA GLU A 495 30.53 16.37 1.75
C GLU A 495 29.63 16.59 0.51
N PRO A 496 29.94 15.96 -0.64
CA PRO A 496 29.32 16.36 -1.92
C PRO A 496 27.81 16.22 -1.96
N MET A 497 27.26 15.14 -1.40
CA MET A 497 25.80 14.93 -1.39
C MET A 497 25.10 15.83 -0.37
N ILE A 498 25.71 16.11 0.77
CA ILE A 498 25.22 17.13 1.72
C ILE A 498 25.22 18.51 1.04
N THR A 499 26.26 18.82 0.27
CA THR A 499 26.34 20.09 -0.49
C THR A 499 25.23 20.17 -1.54
N LEU A 500 24.97 19.09 -2.29
CA LEU A 500 23.85 19.02 -3.23
C LEU A 500 22.50 19.24 -2.51
N ALA A 501 22.29 18.52 -1.41
CA ALA A 501 21.08 18.65 -0.60
C ALA A 501 20.89 20.07 -0.06
N LYS A 502 21.94 20.72 0.48
CA LYS A 502 21.86 22.12 0.95
C LYS A 502 21.48 23.10 -0.14
N ARG A 503 21.98 22.92 -1.36
CA ARG A 503 21.65 23.82 -2.50
C ARG A 503 20.21 23.64 -2.96
N THR A 504 19.71 22.41 -3.01
CA THR A 504 18.36 22.09 -3.51
C THR A 504 17.27 22.26 -2.46
N GLU A 505 17.61 22.19 -1.17
CA GLU A 505 16.65 22.24 -0.06
C GLU A 505 15.74 23.48 -0.08
N PRO A 506 16.23 24.73 -0.28
CA PRO A 506 15.36 25.90 -0.31
C PRO A 506 14.29 25.83 -1.39
N VAL A 507 14.65 25.34 -2.59
CA VAL A 507 13.71 25.22 -3.72
C VAL A 507 12.67 24.13 -3.44
N ILE A 508 13.09 22.99 -2.93
CA ILE A 508 12.18 21.87 -2.56
C ILE A 508 11.23 22.33 -1.45
N ARG A 509 11.72 23.06 -0.47
CA ARG A 509 10.92 23.65 0.62
C ARG A 509 9.90 24.66 0.12
N GLU A 510 10.27 25.53 -0.81
CA GLU A 510 9.36 26.50 -1.44
C GLU A 510 8.22 25.80 -2.17
N LEU A 511 8.53 24.79 -2.98
CA LEU A 511 7.54 24.00 -3.71
C LEU A 511 6.62 23.22 -2.75
N ARG A 512 7.17 22.66 -1.68
CA ARG A 512 6.38 22.01 -0.63
C ARG A 512 5.44 23.01 0.04
N ALA A 513 5.92 24.20 0.39
CA ALA A 513 5.11 25.25 1.00
C ALA A 513 4.00 25.74 0.04
N TRP A 514 4.31 25.89 -1.25
CA TRP A 514 3.31 26.20 -2.26
C TRP A 514 2.21 25.15 -2.34
N ASN A 515 2.57 23.87 -2.40
CA ASN A 515 1.62 22.76 -2.46
C ASN A 515 0.78 22.70 -1.19
N GLU A 516 1.39 22.88 -0.03
CA GLU A 516 0.68 22.92 1.25
C GLU A 516 -0.34 24.05 1.29
N ALA A 517 0.06 25.27 0.92
CA ALA A 517 -0.82 26.44 0.98
C ALA A 517 -1.95 26.42 -0.04
N ASN A 518 -1.69 25.98 -1.28
CA ASN A 518 -2.65 26.05 -2.38
C ASN A 518 -3.50 24.80 -2.54
N ILE A 519 -3.05 23.64 -2.06
CA ILE A 519 -3.72 22.36 -2.29
C ILE A 519 -4.06 21.68 -0.97
N LEU A 520 -3.08 21.23 -0.17
CA LEU A 520 -3.31 20.36 0.97
C LEU A 520 -4.16 21.01 2.09
N ASN A 521 -3.93 22.30 2.37
CA ASN A 521 -4.74 23.02 3.36
C ASN A 521 -6.18 23.19 2.87
N VAL A 522 -6.38 23.49 1.58
CA VAL A 522 -7.71 23.59 0.95
C VAL A 522 -8.43 22.23 1.00
N GLU A 523 -7.75 21.15 0.63
CA GLU A 523 -8.31 19.80 0.71
C GLU A 523 -8.68 19.42 2.14
N THR A 524 -7.82 19.69 3.11
CA THR A 524 -8.06 19.37 4.52
C THR A 524 -9.29 20.09 5.07
N ALA A 525 -9.43 21.37 4.81
CA ALA A 525 -10.54 22.18 5.31
C ALA A 525 -11.85 21.84 4.60
N ASN A 526 -11.83 21.76 3.28
CA ASN A 526 -13.03 21.60 2.46
C ASN A 526 -13.43 20.12 2.32
N GLY A 527 -12.47 19.19 2.34
CA GLY A 527 -12.76 17.75 2.40
C GLY A 527 -13.54 17.37 3.64
N THR A 528 -13.21 17.97 4.81
CA THR A 528 -14.01 17.81 6.05
C THR A 528 -15.45 18.26 5.86
N LYS A 529 -15.69 19.41 5.22
CA LYS A 529 -17.05 19.92 4.96
C LYS A 529 -17.83 18.98 4.04
N ILE A 530 -17.19 18.44 3.00
CA ILE A 530 -17.80 17.47 2.09
C ILE A 530 -18.13 16.16 2.84
N ALA A 531 -17.27 15.71 3.73
CA ALA A 531 -17.54 14.53 4.56
C ALA A 531 -18.74 14.77 5.50
N GLN A 532 -18.81 15.92 6.17
CA GLN A 532 -19.93 16.30 7.02
C GLN A 532 -21.23 16.40 6.22
N ALA A 533 -21.18 16.95 5.00
CA ALA A 533 -22.31 16.98 4.07
C ALA A 533 -22.81 15.56 3.76
N ARG A 534 -21.89 14.62 3.46
CA ARG A 534 -22.23 13.21 3.22
C ARG A 534 -22.88 12.57 4.46
N PHE A 535 -22.33 12.80 5.65
CA PHE A 535 -22.92 12.28 6.90
C PHE A 535 -24.33 12.86 7.18
N ALA A 536 -24.53 14.14 6.89
CA ALA A 536 -25.84 14.78 7.08
C ALA A 536 -26.91 14.26 6.08
N VAL A 537 -26.51 13.80 4.90
CA VAL A 537 -27.40 13.29 3.86
C VAL A 537 -27.58 11.78 3.95
N TYR A 538 -26.52 11.01 4.08
CA TYR A 538 -26.52 9.55 3.96
C TYR A 538 -26.22 8.81 5.28
N GLY A 539 -25.81 9.52 6.34
CA GLY A 539 -25.27 8.88 7.54
C GLY A 539 -23.88 8.26 7.29
N LYS A 540 -23.41 7.44 8.25
CA LYS A 540 -22.13 6.71 8.14
C LYS A 540 -22.32 5.32 7.50
N THR A 541 -23.02 5.26 6.39
CA THR A 541 -23.39 4.01 5.70
C THR A 541 -22.40 3.58 4.63
N MET A 542 -21.32 4.32 4.43
CA MET A 542 -20.26 4.03 3.48
C MET A 542 -18.90 3.93 4.18
N PRO A 543 -17.98 3.08 3.69
CA PRO A 543 -16.64 3.01 4.23
C PRO A 543 -15.82 4.26 3.86
N PRO A 544 -14.82 4.65 4.67
CA PRO A 544 -13.86 5.67 4.27
C PRO A 544 -12.90 5.12 3.20
N ASP A 545 -12.30 6.03 2.42
CA ASP A 545 -11.21 5.65 1.53
C ASP A 545 -10.09 4.91 2.30
N ALA A 546 -9.51 3.91 1.65
CA ALA A 546 -8.35 3.20 2.18
C ALA A 546 -7.16 4.17 2.30
N ASN A 547 -6.37 4.01 3.36
CA ASN A 547 -5.24 4.89 3.69
C ASN A 547 -4.12 4.14 4.42
N SER A 548 -3.87 2.89 4.04
CA SER A 548 -2.87 1.99 4.64
C SER A 548 -3.11 1.68 6.13
N GLN A 549 -4.36 1.76 6.56
CA GLN A 549 -4.80 1.34 7.89
C GLN A 549 -5.61 0.05 7.82
N LEU A 550 -5.68 -0.65 8.96
CA LEU A 550 -6.37 -1.94 9.03
C LEU A 550 -7.85 -1.83 8.65
N ARG A 551 -8.30 -2.74 7.80
CA ARG A 551 -9.67 -2.86 7.30
C ARG A 551 -10.15 -4.30 7.36
N ILE A 552 -11.48 -4.45 7.39
CA ILE A 552 -12.15 -5.72 7.15
C ILE A 552 -13.01 -5.59 5.90
N LEU A 553 -12.85 -6.56 5.01
CA LEU A 553 -13.53 -6.67 3.72
C LEU A 553 -14.26 -8.01 3.68
N TYR A 554 -15.21 -8.17 2.77
CA TYR A 554 -15.97 -9.40 2.66
C TYR A 554 -16.32 -9.72 1.21
N GLY A 555 -16.76 -10.94 0.95
CA GLY A 555 -17.16 -11.39 -0.38
C GLY A 555 -17.44 -12.89 -0.41
N LYS A 556 -17.50 -13.44 -1.64
CA LYS A 556 -17.69 -14.86 -1.91
C LYS A 556 -16.54 -15.40 -2.75
N VAL A 557 -16.19 -16.64 -2.52
CA VAL A 557 -15.36 -17.41 -3.45
C VAL A 557 -16.20 -17.70 -4.68
N LEU A 558 -15.84 -17.15 -5.84
CA LEU A 558 -16.66 -17.23 -7.05
C LEU A 558 -15.81 -17.04 -8.30
N GLY A 559 -15.93 -17.96 -9.26
CA GLY A 559 -15.45 -17.77 -10.63
C GLY A 559 -16.19 -16.63 -11.35
N TYR A 560 -15.88 -16.42 -12.62
CA TYR A 560 -16.51 -15.35 -13.40
C TYR A 560 -16.55 -15.72 -14.89
N ASP A 561 -17.46 -15.08 -15.61
CA ASP A 561 -17.51 -15.17 -17.07
C ASP A 561 -16.54 -14.13 -17.68
N GLU A 562 -15.71 -14.54 -18.60
CA GLU A 562 -14.85 -13.67 -19.41
C GLU A 562 -15.14 -13.94 -20.88
N ASP A 563 -15.77 -12.97 -21.54
CA ASP A 563 -16.30 -13.10 -22.88
C ASP A 563 -17.24 -14.31 -23.01
N THR A 564 -16.78 -15.37 -23.68
CA THR A 564 -17.53 -16.63 -23.89
C THR A 564 -17.02 -17.79 -23.03
N THR A 565 -16.11 -17.52 -22.09
CA THR A 565 -15.41 -18.56 -21.29
C THR A 565 -15.77 -18.41 -19.82
N LEU A 566 -16.10 -19.51 -19.18
CA LEU A 566 -16.21 -19.58 -17.71
C LEU A 566 -14.82 -19.76 -17.09
N VAL A 567 -14.38 -18.78 -16.32
CA VAL A 567 -13.17 -18.84 -15.51
C VAL A 567 -13.51 -19.48 -14.17
N PRO A 568 -12.91 -20.64 -13.81
CA PRO A 568 -13.22 -21.34 -12.57
C PRO A 568 -12.72 -20.57 -11.34
N TYR A 569 -13.31 -20.83 -10.17
CA TYR A 569 -12.90 -20.14 -8.94
C TYR A 569 -11.50 -20.54 -8.44
N LYS A 570 -10.91 -21.63 -8.93
CA LYS A 570 -9.61 -22.13 -8.48
C LYS A 570 -8.76 -22.68 -9.62
N THR A 571 -7.45 -22.65 -9.40
CA THR A 571 -6.43 -23.43 -10.13
C THR A 571 -5.91 -24.58 -9.24
N THR A 572 -5.11 -25.47 -9.80
CA THR A 572 -4.51 -26.62 -9.09
C THR A 572 -3.04 -26.78 -9.48
N PHE A 573 -2.30 -27.63 -8.76
CA PHE A 573 -0.94 -28.00 -9.14
C PHE A 573 -0.86 -28.64 -10.53
N PHE A 574 -1.90 -29.32 -10.99
CA PHE A 574 -1.94 -29.83 -12.36
C PHE A 574 -1.74 -28.69 -13.36
N GLY A 575 -2.47 -27.57 -13.20
CA GLY A 575 -2.34 -26.40 -14.06
C GLY A 575 -0.97 -25.73 -14.01
N LEU A 576 -0.28 -25.74 -12.84
CA LEU A 576 1.08 -25.22 -12.74
C LEU A 576 2.04 -25.96 -13.67
N TYR A 577 2.05 -27.28 -13.64
CA TYR A 577 2.92 -28.10 -14.49
C TYR A 577 2.50 -28.08 -15.96
N ASP A 578 1.19 -28.08 -16.24
CA ASP A 578 0.68 -27.95 -17.62
C ASP A 578 1.12 -26.62 -18.25
N ARG A 579 1.01 -25.50 -17.51
CA ARG A 579 1.44 -24.21 -17.99
C ARG A 579 2.95 -24.14 -18.23
N ALA A 580 3.77 -24.69 -17.32
CA ALA A 580 5.21 -24.75 -17.52
C ALA A 580 5.58 -25.52 -18.80
N LEU A 581 4.97 -26.70 -19.01
CA LEU A 581 5.19 -27.53 -20.20
C LEU A 581 4.70 -26.86 -21.48
N SER A 582 3.54 -26.18 -21.44
CA SER A 582 2.97 -25.47 -22.58
C SER A 582 3.90 -24.35 -23.13
N PHE A 583 4.73 -23.76 -22.25
CA PHE A 583 5.73 -22.76 -22.60
C PHE A 583 7.15 -23.35 -22.75
N ASN A 584 7.29 -24.71 -22.85
CA ASN A 584 8.55 -25.42 -22.96
C ASN A 584 9.53 -25.09 -21.82
N GLU A 585 9.02 -24.88 -20.60
CA GLU A 585 9.80 -24.54 -19.41
C GLU A 585 10.77 -23.35 -19.61
N ARG A 586 10.38 -22.40 -20.46
CA ARG A 586 11.18 -21.18 -20.71
C ARG A 586 10.78 -20.08 -19.75
N HIS A 587 11.77 -19.36 -19.26
CA HIS A 587 11.53 -18.19 -18.43
C HIS A 587 10.49 -17.22 -19.07
N PRO A 588 9.48 -16.75 -18.33
CA PRO A 588 9.23 -16.89 -16.88
C PRO A 588 8.34 -18.09 -16.48
N PHE A 589 8.17 -19.08 -17.32
CA PHE A 589 7.38 -20.29 -17.08
C PHE A 589 8.23 -21.55 -16.75
N ASP A 590 9.51 -21.35 -16.46
CA ASP A 590 10.39 -22.39 -15.92
C ASP A 590 10.09 -22.59 -14.42
N LEU A 591 10.21 -23.82 -13.94
CA LEU A 591 10.05 -24.16 -12.53
C LEU A 591 11.41 -24.56 -11.93
N PRO A 592 11.68 -24.18 -10.66
CA PRO A 592 12.85 -24.66 -9.95
C PRO A 592 12.90 -26.19 -9.93
N LYS A 593 14.12 -26.76 -9.99
CA LYS A 593 14.31 -28.21 -10.01
C LYS A 593 13.58 -28.92 -8.88
N ARG A 594 13.55 -28.35 -7.66
CA ARG A 594 12.85 -28.92 -6.50
C ARG A 594 11.35 -29.09 -6.78
N VAL A 595 10.72 -28.09 -7.40
CA VAL A 595 9.30 -28.10 -7.74
C VAL A 595 9.03 -29.13 -8.84
N MET A 596 9.89 -29.20 -9.87
CA MET A 596 9.77 -30.20 -10.94
C MET A 596 9.89 -31.64 -10.40
N ASP A 597 10.87 -31.90 -9.52
CA ASP A 597 11.10 -33.21 -8.91
C ASP A 597 9.93 -33.64 -7.99
N ALA A 598 9.20 -32.70 -7.40
CA ALA A 598 8.07 -32.96 -6.52
C ALA A 598 6.79 -33.39 -7.25
N ARG A 599 6.70 -33.24 -8.57
CA ARG A 599 5.49 -33.52 -9.37
C ARG A 599 4.84 -34.88 -9.08
N THR A 600 5.62 -35.91 -8.88
CA THR A 600 5.12 -37.29 -8.61
C THR A 600 4.72 -37.53 -7.16
N LYS A 601 5.06 -36.60 -6.25
CA LYS A 601 4.76 -36.70 -4.82
C LYS A 601 3.51 -35.90 -4.44
N LEU A 602 3.17 -34.88 -5.23
CA LEU A 602 2.04 -33.97 -5.00
C LEU A 602 0.73 -34.60 -5.40
N ASP A 603 -0.32 -34.30 -4.64
CA ASP A 603 -1.68 -34.43 -5.16
C ASP A 603 -1.95 -33.24 -6.10
N LEU A 604 -1.84 -33.50 -7.42
CA LEU A 604 -1.98 -32.49 -8.45
C LEU A 604 -3.38 -31.86 -8.52
N ALA A 605 -4.40 -32.46 -7.89
CA ALA A 605 -5.75 -31.91 -7.80
C ALA A 605 -5.91 -30.90 -6.65
N THR A 606 -4.91 -30.81 -5.77
CA THR A 606 -4.93 -29.83 -4.67
C THR A 606 -5.04 -28.40 -5.22
N PRO A 607 -6.00 -27.59 -4.70
CA PRO A 607 -6.14 -26.17 -5.09
C PRO A 607 -4.86 -25.37 -4.82
N LEU A 608 -4.48 -24.53 -5.79
CA LEU A 608 -3.26 -23.71 -5.72
C LEU A 608 -3.59 -22.22 -5.51
N ASN A 609 -4.30 -21.61 -6.46
CA ASN A 609 -4.83 -20.26 -6.31
C ASN A 609 -6.35 -20.25 -6.46
N PHE A 610 -7.01 -19.23 -5.94
CA PHE A 610 -8.45 -19.09 -6.03
C PHE A 610 -8.86 -17.61 -6.12
N VAL A 611 -10.07 -17.36 -6.61
CA VAL A 611 -10.62 -16.00 -6.77
C VAL A 611 -11.89 -15.79 -5.97
N TYR A 612 -12.12 -14.53 -5.61
CA TYR A 612 -13.25 -14.11 -4.78
C TYR A 612 -13.59 -12.63 -4.99
N THR A 613 -14.80 -12.23 -4.58
CA THR A 613 -15.38 -10.92 -4.89
C THR A 613 -14.94 -9.79 -3.96
N ALA A 614 -14.27 -10.07 -2.82
CA ALA A 614 -13.90 -9.04 -1.84
C ALA A 614 -13.17 -7.84 -2.45
N ASP A 615 -13.49 -6.66 -1.98
CA ASP A 615 -13.03 -5.37 -2.51
C ASP A 615 -11.58 -5.04 -2.10
N THR A 616 -10.61 -5.87 -2.50
CA THR A 616 -9.18 -5.68 -2.20
C THR A 616 -8.49 -4.69 -3.14
N ILE A 617 -7.41 -4.08 -2.67
CA ILE A 617 -6.50 -3.23 -3.46
C ILE A 617 -5.05 -3.47 -3.02
N GLY A 618 -4.07 -2.93 -3.75
CA GLY A 618 -2.65 -3.00 -3.35
C GLY A 618 -2.45 -2.59 -1.88
N GLY A 619 -1.67 -3.39 -1.14
CA GLY A 619 -1.54 -3.32 0.32
C GLY A 619 -2.30 -4.44 1.04
N ASN A 620 -3.35 -5.02 0.43
CA ASN A 620 -3.96 -6.26 0.91
C ASN A 620 -3.10 -7.50 0.66
N SER A 621 -1.99 -7.39 -0.03
CA SER A 621 -1.01 -8.49 -0.15
C SER A 621 -0.61 -9.01 1.22
N GLY A 622 -0.70 -10.36 1.42
CA GLY A 622 -0.49 -11.03 2.70
C GLY A 622 -1.69 -11.03 3.65
N SER A 623 -2.80 -10.37 3.29
CA SER A 623 -4.02 -10.43 4.10
C SER A 623 -4.54 -11.85 4.20
N PRO A 624 -4.91 -12.34 5.40
CA PRO A 624 -5.64 -13.59 5.53
C PRO A 624 -7.00 -13.48 4.86
N VAL A 625 -7.33 -14.48 4.06
CA VAL A 625 -8.69 -14.78 3.61
C VAL A 625 -9.28 -15.75 4.62
N ILE A 626 -10.40 -15.40 5.25
CA ILE A 626 -10.90 -16.02 6.47
C ILE A 626 -12.32 -16.53 6.23
N ASN A 627 -12.62 -17.75 6.65
CA ASN A 627 -13.98 -18.27 6.67
C ASN A 627 -14.79 -17.79 7.89
N ARG A 628 -16.06 -18.18 7.99
CA ARG A 628 -16.96 -17.82 9.12
C ARG A 628 -16.44 -18.28 10.48
N ASN A 629 -15.65 -19.35 10.51
CA ASN A 629 -15.10 -19.91 11.74
C ASN A 629 -13.85 -19.17 12.24
N GLY A 630 -13.37 -18.15 11.51
CA GLY A 630 -12.12 -17.45 11.80
C GLY A 630 -10.88 -18.23 11.38
N GLU A 631 -11.00 -19.20 10.44
CA GLU A 631 -9.88 -19.98 9.93
C GLU A 631 -9.35 -19.39 8.63
N ILE A 632 -8.03 -19.39 8.44
CA ILE A 632 -7.40 -18.96 7.18
C ILE A 632 -7.67 -20.03 6.12
N VAL A 633 -8.33 -19.62 5.03
CA VAL A 633 -8.56 -20.43 3.82
C VAL A 633 -7.63 -20.04 2.67
N GLY A 634 -6.86 -18.96 2.83
CA GLY A 634 -5.84 -18.53 1.88
C GLY A 634 -5.19 -17.21 2.28
N LEU A 635 -4.24 -16.75 1.47
CA LEU A 635 -3.57 -15.46 1.58
C LEU A 635 -3.83 -14.65 0.30
N ASN A 636 -4.37 -13.44 0.44
CA ASN A 636 -4.55 -12.52 -0.69
C ASN A 636 -3.18 -12.12 -1.25
N PHE A 637 -3.00 -12.16 -2.57
CA PHE A 637 -1.74 -11.69 -3.16
C PHE A 637 -1.91 -10.80 -4.39
N ASP A 638 -3.02 -10.94 -5.15
CA ASP A 638 -3.21 -10.22 -6.40
C ASP A 638 -4.70 -9.92 -6.67
N SER A 639 -4.99 -9.45 -7.86
CA SER A 639 -6.33 -9.27 -8.43
C SER A 639 -6.27 -9.46 -9.95
N ASN A 640 -7.43 -9.58 -10.62
CA ASN A 640 -7.47 -9.59 -12.07
C ASN A 640 -7.49 -8.16 -12.65
N LEU A 641 -7.28 -8.04 -13.97
CA LEU A 641 -7.22 -6.76 -14.69
C LEU A 641 -8.50 -5.94 -14.54
N GLN A 642 -9.66 -6.61 -14.52
CA GLN A 642 -10.98 -5.97 -14.38
C GLN A 642 -11.08 -5.17 -13.07
N LYS A 643 -10.33 -5.57 -12.03
CA LYS A 643 -10.32 -4.92 -10.72
C LYS A 643 -9.48 -3.65 -10.65
N LEU A 644 -8.55 -3.40 -11.55
CA LEU A 644 -7.51 -2.36 -11.40
C LEU A 644 -8.05 -0.94 -11.25
N SER A 645 -9.23 -0.64 -11.77
CA SER A 645 -9.86 0.68 -11.63
C SER A 645 -10.60 0.87 -10.29
N ASN A 646 -10.66 -0.13 -9.42
CA ASN A 646 -11.35 -0.08 -8.12
C ASN A 646 -10.80 0.97 -7.13
N ARG A 647 -9.69 1.62 -7.47
CA ARG A 647 -9.16 2.76 -6.74
C ARG A 647 -10.16 3.92 -6.68
N TYR A 648 -10.90 4.16 -7.76
CA TYR A 648 -11.75 5.35 -7.91
C TYR A 648 -13.24 5.08 -7.70
N TRP A 649 -13.68 3.82 -7.86
CA TRP A 649 -15.06 3.36 -7.65
C TRP A 649 -15.07 1.86 -7.38
N TYR A 650 -16.14 1.41 -6.77
CA TYR A 650 -16.37 -0.03 -6.63
C TYR A 650 -16.72 -0.64 -7.99
N ILE A 651 -16.13 -1.79 -8.28
CA ILE A 651 -16.42 -2.58 -9.49
C ILE A 651 -17.20 -3.82 -9.05
N ASP A 652 -18.42 -3.93 -9.55
CA ASP A 652 -19.34 -5.01 -9.20
C ASP A 652 -18.78 -6.39 -9.58
N GLU A 653 -19.22 -7.43 -8.87
CA GLU A 653 -18.87 -8.82 -9.17
C GLU A 653 -19.32 -9.25 -10.58
N ALA A 654 -20.43 -8.69 -11.08
CA ALA A 654 -20.96 -8.92 -12.43
C ALA A 654 -20.03 -8.39 -13.54
N GLU A 655 -19.12 -7.46 -13.22
CA GLU A 655 -18.10 -6.95 -14.14
C GLU A 655 -16.82 -7.83 -14.16
N GLY A 656 -16.87 -9.02 -13.56
CA GLY A 656 -15.74 -9.96 -13.52
C GLY A 656 -14.61 -9.56 -12.59
N SER A 657 -14.77 -8.54 -11.73
CA SER A 657 -13.77 -8.09 -10.77
C SER A 657 -13.51 -9.14 -9.70
N ARG A 658 -12.25 -9.62 -9.59
CA ARG A 658 -11.86 -10.64 -8.61
C ARG A 658 -10.53 -10.31 -7.93
N ALA A 659 -10.48 -10.58 -6.62
CA ALA A 659 -9.24 -10.72 -5.88
C ALA A 659 -8.69 -12.15 -6.08
N VAL A 660 -7.37 -12.30 -5.96
CA VAL A 660 -6.67 -13.58 -6.13
C VAL A 660 -5.93 -13.93 -4.85
N GLY A 661 -6.10 -15.17 -4.36
CA GLY A 661 -5.43 -15.68 -3.17
C GLY A 661 -4.66 -16.96 -3.43
N VAL A 662 -3.59 -17.19 -2.65
CA VAL A 662 -2.94 -18.51 -2.55
C VAL A 662 -3.78 -19.36 -1.62
N HIS A 663 -4.18 -20.55 -2.07
CA HIS A 663 -5.08 -21.41 -1.33
C HIS A 663 -4.37 -22.09 -0.15
N SER A 664 -4.99 -22.13 1.02
CA SER A 664 -4.36 -22.68 2.24
C SER A 664 -3.97 -24.14 2.11
N ALA A 665 -4.76 -24.96 1.41
CA ALA A 665 -4.42 -26.36 1.15
C ALA A 665 -3.19 -26.49 0.24
N GLY A 666 -3.05 -25.62 -0.77
CA GLY A 666 -1.87 -25.58 -1.66
C GLY A 666 -0.60 -25.24 -0.91
N ILE A 667 -0.68 -24.32 0.07
CA ILE A 667 0.45 -23.99 0.94
C ILE A 667 0.85 -25.22 1.78
N ILE A 668 -0.09 -25.91 2.43
CA ILE A 668 0.21 -27.10 3.23
C ILE A 668 0.81 -28.21 2.37
N GLU A 669 0.24 -28.47 1.19
CA GLU A 669 0.74 -29.50 0.27
C GLU A 669 2.18 -29.18 -0.18
N SER A 670 2.47 -27.92 -0.52
CA SER A 670 3.81 -27.49 -0.90
C SER A 670 4.81 -27.60 0.24
N LEU A 671 4.44 -27.18 1.46
CA LEU A 671 5.30 -27.31 2.65
C LEU A 671 5.70 -28.75 2.92
N ARG A 672 4.76 -29.70 2.81
CA ARG A 672 5.01 -31.14 3.05
C ARG A 672 5.79 -31.80 1.91
N LYS A 673 5.45 -31.54 0.65
CA LYS A 673 5.89 -32.33 -0.50
C LYS A 673 7.00 -31.72 -1.33
N ILE A 674 7.13 -30.38 -1.29
CA ILE A 674 8.18 -29.65 -2.00
C ILE A 674 9.32 -29.26 -1.05
N TYR A 675 8.97 -28.80 0.16
CA TYR A 675 9.93 -28.19 1.08
C TYR A 675 10.32 -29.05 2.27
N ASP A 676 9.70 -30.23 2.46
CA ASP A 676 9.90 -31.13 3.61
C ASP A 676 9.82 -30.38 4.96
N ALA A 677 8.83 -29.48 5.08
CA ALA A 677 8.66 -28.55 6.20
C ALA A 677 7.59 -29.04 7.21
N ASP A 678 7.65 -30.33 7.61
CA ASP A 678 6.65 -30.95 8.47
C ASP A 678 6.51 -30.28 9.85
N GLU A 679 7.60 -29.78 10.44
CA GLU A 679 7.54 -29.08 11.73
C GLU A 679 6.77 -27.76 11.63
N LEU A 680 6.92 -27.03 10.52
CA LEU A 680 6.14 -25.83 10.25
C LEU A 680 4.65 -26.19 10.04
N VAL A 681 4.37 -27.28 9.34
CA VAL A 681 2.99 -27.77 9.16
C VAL A 681 2.35 -28.15 10.49
N LYS A 682 3.09 -28.81 11.39
CA LYS A 682 2.61 -29.12 12.74
C LYS A 682 2.27 -27.86 13.53
N GLU A 683 3.12 -26.83 13.46
CA GLU A 683 2.85 -25.55 14.13
C GLU A 683 1.58 -24.87 13.58
N LEU A 684 1.39 -24.88 12.25
CA LEU A 684 0.21 -24.30 11.59
C LEU A 684 -1.09 -25.04 11.91
N THR A 685 -1.03 -26.36 11.98
CA THR A 685 -2.24 -27.20 12.08
C THR A 685 -2.53 -27.69 13.49
N GLY A 686 -1.57 -27.59 14.41
CA GLY A 686 -1.64 -28.15 15.76
C GLY A 686 -1.63 -29.69 15.80
N LYS A 687 -1.19 -30.36 14.73
CA LYS A 687 -1.23 -31.81 14.57
C LYS A 687 0.10 -32.36 14.11
#